data_516fb70681d619061e05262ad3977053
#
_entry.id   516fb70681d619061e05262ad3977053
#
_cell.length_a   1.000
_cell.length_b   1.000
_cell.length_c   1.000
_cell.angle_alpha   90.00
_cell.angle_beta   90.00
_cell.angle_gamma   90.00
#
_symmetry.space_group_name_H-M   'P 1'
#
loop_
_entity.id
_entity.type
_entity.pdbx_description
1 polymer ?
#
loop_
_entity_poly.entity_id
_entity_poly.type
_entity_poly.pdbx_seq_one_letter_code
_entity_poly.pdbx_strand_id
1 'polypeptide(L)'
;MTQRLVPQPGPASVVADLAPPPAAICLVAHVLTPPGLRWLDGKPLSPRLLSADRDAALALPGVRAVVLRNQFAGVVAETDALAANAAHALQARWSAPPRADGAPVPRRAITQRGDAGDVLANAATRHAQDYQWPLAGTRAQAHCTVIADWRDGMLYVWLPATRPGALREELAALLGIAPQQVALACWQAPDDGADPALLAHHAAADAALLAHAAGKPVMRRLCADDIGLSDAVLAVRVDTARASDAIDAYASTLAGTAAPSVPLALWLTHTPSPVTDGTDTAHASNAGIPPYRIPNVDVGTVGDIAAFDAAPLAAARAQVFARESHLDEIAAASGSDPIALRLAHLDDARGVALVWQVSERAGWTPAAPRAAAAAGNVRRGRGFAYAHTVDHDAGQSWSAWVAEVEVDGTTGDLAVTRVTVGRDSESLAPTQAVPATRSLEQAVADTALQLTAATPAFDTWPSAAPTTQTLPAMAGNALPEVRLAGTLTGYDKLAAGPADTLPAAAAVANAIFDATGVRLRAPPFSAERIRLALAESEDKRGSRRKKRGWLAAAAATAAGLCATLLPWRAPIAPVAPPEPGFYSAATLERGRLVAAAGDCAVCHTAPGGVKNAGGLPLETPFGTVYSTNITPDVQTGIGNWSFAAFERAMREGIHRDGRRLYPAFPYTAFAKVSDADMQALYAYLMAAEPVKSEVPQTQLAFPFNMRPLLAGWNLLFHRNEPFKPDPSRSAQWNRGAYLAEGLGHCSACHSPRNALGAEQGGRKYLTGGSAEGWEAAPLTSLSHAPVPWTEAALFTYLRGGYAPHHGAAAGPMAPVVEELAQLPESDVRAIAHYVASFGTPPPAPSVLAAQAARIEQRSAQAALTLNGPGERLYQSACAVCHQSDQGIAQFGVKPSLALNTNLHSKLPDNVIQVLLQGMPAPPNSELGAMPAYADTLDDRQIAQLAQYLRARFAPDQPAWQDLENTVARLRATPAH
;
A
#
# COMPACT_ATOMS: atom_id res chain seq x y z
N MET A 1 -15.30 58.47 4.06
CA MET A 1 -15.71 57.44 5.02
C MET A 1 -16.96 56.75 4.49
N THR A 2 -16.80 55.69 3.71
CA THR A 2 -17.87 54.83 3.23
C THR A 2 -17.63 53.46 3.84
N GLN A 3 -18.37 53.13 4.90
CA GLN A 3 -18.45 51.81 5.47
C GLN A 3 -19.01 50.87 4.43
N ARG A 4 -18.24 49.92 3.93
CA ARG A 4 -18.75 48.75 3.24
C ARG A 4 -19.50 47.91 4.27
N LEU A 5 -20.81 47.82 4.12
CA LEU A 5 -21.66 46.87 4.80
C LEU A 5 -21.22 45.47 4.33
N VAL A 6 -20.67 44.69 5.24
CA VAL A 6 -20.46 43.23 5.00
C VAL A 6 -21.86 42.59 4.99
N PRO A 7 -22.25 41.88 3.94
CA PRO A 7 -23.53 41.18 3.93
C PRO A 7 -23.53 40.12 5.05
N GLN A 8 -24.53 40.14 5.91
CA GLN A 8 -24.75 39.04 6.87
C GLN A 8 -25.18 37.79 6.08
N PRO A 9 -24.50 36.66 6.21
CA PRO A 9 -24.91 35.46 5.51
C PRO A 9 -26.21 34.89 6.09
N GLY A 10 -27.17 34.60 5.23
CA GLY A 10 -28.35 33.84 5.57
C GLY A 10 -28.03 32.42 6.05
N PRO A 11 -28.99 31.68 6.64
CA PRO A 11 -28.72 30.44 7.40
C PRO A 11 -28.18 29.23 6.62
N ALA A 12 -27.85 29.35 5.33
CA ALA A 12 -27.36 28.21 4.50
C ALA A 12 -26.34 28.57 3.41
N SER A 13 -25.59 29.69 3.52
CA SER A 13 -24.73 30.11 2.41
C SER A 13 -23.26 29.69 2.60
N VAL A 14 -22.73 28.93 1.61
CA VAL A 14 -21.28 28.84 1.34
C VAL A 14 -20.84 30.19 0.77
N VAL A 15 -19.76 30.78 1.32
CA VAL A 15 -19.23 32.06 0.84
C VAL A 15 -18.42 31.81 -0.42
N ALA A 16 -18.99 32.14 -1.58
CA ALA A 16 -18.43 31.79 -2.91
C ALA A 16 -17.14 32.54 -3.29
N ASP A 17 -16.81 33.65 -2.64
CA ASP A 17 -15.72 34.55 -3.07
C ASP A 17 -14.51 34.64 -2.12
N LEU A 18 -14.36 33.67 -1.20
CA LEU A 18 -13.24 33.66 -0.27
C LEU A 18 -12.09 32.79 -0.79
N ALA A 19 -11.02 33.42 -1.29
CA ALA A 19 -9.83 32.69 -1.73
C ALA A 19 -9.12 32.01 -0.55
N PRO A 20 -8.66 30.76 -0.69
CA PRO A 20 -7.88 30.09 0.34
C PRO A 20 -6.52 30.77 0.55
N PRO A 21 -5.95 30.71 1.75
CA PRO A 21 -4.58 31.14 2.00
C PRO A 21 -3.62 30.38 1.07
N PRO A 22 -2.53 31.02 0.57
CA PRO A 22 -1.48 30.30 -0.14
C PRO A 22 -0.93 29.14 0.69
N ALA A 23 -0.72 27.98 0.11
CA ALA A 23 -0.20 26.79 0.81
C ALA A 23 1.14 27.04 1.51
N ALA A 24 1.97 27.96 0.96
CA ALA A 24 3.28 28.31 1.52
C ALA A 24 3.20 29.02 2.90
N ILE A 25 2.05 29.59 3.28
CA ILE A 25 1.87 30.23 4.59
C ILE A 25 1.07 29.37 5.56
N CYS A 26 0.52 28.27 5.12
CA CYS A 26 -0.23 27.33 5.96
C CYS A 26 0.73 26.48 6.77
N LEU A 27 0.43 26.31 8.05
CA LEU A 27 1.04 25.28 8.89
C LEU A 27 0.45 23.92 8.54
N VAL A 28 1.16 22.87 8.83
CA VAL A 28 0.73 21.50 8.54
C VAL A 28 0.29 20.80 9.82
N ALA A 29 -0.85 20.11 9.74
CA ALA A 29 -1.43 19.35 10.82
C ALA A 29 -1.14 17.86 10.70
N HIS A 30 -0.77 17.23 11.82
CA HIS A 30 -0.74 15.79 11.96
C HIS A 30 -1.55 15.38 13.19
N VAL A 31 -2.51 14.47 13.02
CA VAL A 31 -3.35 13.93 14.10
C VAL A 31 -3.03 12.45 14.28
N LEU A 32 -2.84 12.05 15.52
CA LEU A 32 -2.55 10.67 15.87
C LEU A 32 -3.81 9.80 15.75
N THR A 33 -3.74 8.81 14.90
CA THR A 33 -4.77 7.79 14.79
C THR A 33 -4.65 6.78 15.93
N PRO A 34 -5.71 6.51 16.69
CA PRO A 34 -5.70 5.45 17.69
C PRO A 34 -5.39 4.08 17.06
N PRO A 35 -4.42 3.31 17.59
CA PRO A 35 -4.01 2.04 16.98
C PRO A 35 -5.15 1.00 17.02
N GLY A 36 -5.46 0.41 15.84
CA GLY A 36 -6.55 -0.57 15.73
C GLY A 36 -7.95 0.05 15.80
N LEU A 37 -8.08 1.34 15.50
CA LEU A 37 -9.36 2.02 15.29
C LEU A 37 -10.18 1.26 14.25
N ARG A 38 -11.44 0.98 14.57
CA ARG A 38 -12.44 0.38 13.69
C ARG A 38 -13.77 1.12 13.85
N TRP A 39 -14.63 0.97 12.86
CA TRP A 39 -15.97 1.51 12.90
C TRP A 39 -16.99 0.38 13.02
N LEU A 40 -17.94 0.53 13.90
CA LEU A 40 -19.07 -0.38 14.06
C LEU A 40 -20.33 0.45 14.21
N ASP A 41 -21.23 0.28 13.26
CA ASP A 41 -22.54 0.96 13.27
C ASP A 41 -22.42 2.49 13.44
N GLY A 42 -21.55 3.10 12.60
CA GLY A 42 -21.28 4.55 12.60
C GLY A 42 -20.47 5.08 13.77
N LYS A 43 -20.07 4.22 14.73
CA LYS A 43 -19.35 4.61 15.95
C LYS A 43 -17.92 4.07 15.95
N PRO A 44 -16.92 4.87 16.38
CA PRO A 44 -15.54 4.38 16.43
C PRO A 44 -15.33 3.46 17.64
N LEU A 45 -14.80 2.29 17.41
CA LEU A 45 -14.19 1.43 18.41
C LEU A 45 -12.72 1.80 18.54
N SER A 46 -12.41 2.66 19.49
CA SER A 46 -11.11 3.28 19.65
C SER A 46 -10.49 2.93 21.00
N PRO A 47 -9.19 2.61 21.07
CA PRO A 47 -8.43 2.62 22.32
C PRO A 47 -8.49 3.99 22.98
N ARG A 48 -8.30 4.03 24.30
CA ARG A 48 -8.23 5.28 25.06
C ARG A 48 -6.80 5.79 25.11
N LEU A 49 -6.59 7.08 24.89
CA LEU A 49 -5.32 7.74 25.13
C LEU A 49 -5.04 7.79 26.65
N LEU A 50 -3.99 7.14 27.09
CA LEU A 50 -3.61 7.06 28.49
C LEU A 50 -2.65 8.19 28.89
N SER A 51 -1.71 8.53 28.03
CA SER A 51 -0.77 9.63 28.22
C SER A 51 -0.15 10.07 26.89
N ALA A 52 0.28 11.32 26.81
CA ALA A 52 1.08 11.87 25.72
C ALA A 52 2.02 12.94 26.28
N ASP A 53 3.25 13.01 25.78
CA ASP A 53 4.25 13.98 26.19
C ASP A 53 4.16 15.26 25.35
N ARG A 54 3.32 16.20 25.80
CA ARG A 54 3.10 17.49 25.15
C ARG A 54 4.37 18.34 25.08
N ASP A 55 5.13 18.35 26.16
CA ASP A 55 6.27 19.28 26.33
C ASP A 55 7.44 18.83 25.45
N ALA A 56 7.68 17.52 25.33
CA ALA A 56 8.67 16.98 24.40
C ALA A 56 8.35 17.35 22.94
N ALA A 57 7.08 17.28 22.54
CA ALA A 57 6.68 17.66 21.19
C ALA A 57 6.79 19.17 20.93
N LEU A 58 6.41 20.02 21.91
CA LEU A 58 6.51 21.47 21.80
C LEU A 58 7.95 21.98 21.80
N ALA A 59 8.89 21.25 22.41
CA ALA A 59 10.30 21.60 22.43
C ALA A 59 10.99 21.49 21.06
N LEU A 60 10.40 20.80 20.11
CA LEU A 60 10.99 20.62 18.79
C LEU A 60 10.92 21.91 17.96
N PRO A 61 12.00 22.30 17.27
CA PRO A 61 12.03 23.46 16.40
C PRO A 61 10.97 23.38 15.30
N GLY A 62 10.25 24.47 15.04
CA GLY A 62 9.23 24.54 14.00
C GLY A 62 7.86 23.96 14.38
N VAL A 63 7.70 23.39 15.56
CA VAL A 63 6.39 23.02 16.13
C VAL A 63 5.70 24.27 16.68
N ARG A 64 4.44 24.50 16.32
CA ARG A 64 3.68 25.70 16.65
C ARG A 64 2.57 25.48 17.67
N ALA A 65 1.94 24.32 17.65
CA ALA A 65 0.91 23.95 18.60
C ALA A 65 0.84 22.43 18.80
N VAL A 66 0.44 22.04 20.03
CA VAL A 66 0.08 20.64 20.36
C VAL A 66 -1.27 20.69 21.08
N VAL A 67 -2.22 19.95 20.58
CA VAL A 67 -3.58 19.84 21.14
C VAL A 67 -3.76 18.44 21.69
N LEU A 68 -3.96 18.35 23.00
CA LEU A 68 -4.40 17.15 23.71
C LEU A 68 -5.76 17.45 24.32
N ARG A 69 -6.82 16.80 23.84
CA ARG A 69 -8.19 17.00 24.36
C ARG A 69 -8.89 15.65 24.44
N ASN A 70 -9.07 15.14 25.65
CA ASN A 70 -9.61 13.80 25.93
C ASN A 70 -8.80 12.70 25.19
N GLN A 71 -9.35 12.13 24.11
CA GLN A 71 -8.68 11.09 23.31
C GLN A 71 -8.01 11.67 22.03
N PHE A 72 -8.25 12.94 21.75
CA PHE A 72 -7.67 13.62 20.58
C PHE A 72 -6.25 14.06 20.89
N ALA A 73 -5.31 13.75 20.01
CA ALA A 73 -3.93 14.20 20.04
C ALA A 73 -3.50 14.66 18.64
N GLY A 74 -3.16 15.95 18.51
CA GLY A 74 -2.74 16.52 17.24
C GLY A 74 -1.64 17.53 17.41
N VAL A 75 -0.81 17.71 16.39
CA VAL A 75 0.31 18.64 16.35
C VAL A 75 0.24 19.51 15.11
N VAL A 76 0.79 20.71 15.22
CA VAL A 76 0.89 21.68 14.13
C VAL A 76 2.33 22.12 13.99
N ALA A 77 2.91 22.01 12.80
CA ALA A 77 4.28 22.42 12.52
C ALA A 77 4.42 23.12 11.16
N GLU A 78 5.62 23.62 10.86
CA GLU A 78 5.88 24.38 9.63
C GLU A 78 5.94 23.49 8.38
N THR A 79 6.25 22.18 8.55
CA THR A 79 6.33 21.21 7.44
C THR A 79 5.75 19.86 7.85
N ASP A 80 5.39 19.01 6.86
CA ASP A 80 4.90 17.65 7.09
C ASP A 80 5.91 16.80 7.90
N ALA A 81 7.19 16.90 7.59
CA ALA A 81 8.23 16.15 8.30
C ALA A 81 8.34 16.55 9.78
N LEU A 82 8.27 17.87 10.07
CA LEU A 82 8.28 18.37 11.45
C LEU A 82 7.02 17.99 12.20
N ALA A 83 5.85 18.02 11.57
CA ALA A 83 4.60 17.59 12.16
C ALA A 83 4.62 16.08 12.49
N ALA A 84 5.13 15.25 11.61
CA ALA A 84 5.30 13.81 11.84
C ALA A 84 6.29 13.53 12.99
N ASN A 85 7.45 14.21 13.02
CA ASN A 85 8.42 14.08 14.10
C ASN A 85 7.85 14.54 15.46
N ALA A 86 7.07 15.62 15.48
CA ALA A 86 6.41 16.08 16.69
C ALA A 86 5.32 15.12 17.17
N ALA A 87 4.59 14.49 16.25
CA ALA A 87 3.63 13.45 16.58
C ALA A 87 4.31 12.22 17.21
N HIS A 88 5.49 11.85 16.74
CA HIS A 88 6.30 10.80 17.38
C HIS A 88 6.81 11.22 18.76
N ALA A 89 7.22 12.47 18.92
CA ALA A 89 7.71 12.99 20.21
C ALA A 89 6.62 13.04 21.29
N LEU A 90 5.33 13.03 20.92
CA LEU A 90 4.22 12.89 21.87
C LEU A 90 4.26 11.57 22.63
N GLN A 91 4.92 10.52 22.12
CA GLN A 91 5.00 9.20 22.75
C GLN A 91 3.65 8.71 23.31
N ALA A 92 2.60 8.88 22.51
CA ALA A 92 1.24 8.59 22.93
C ALA A 92 1.06 7.13 23.35
N ARG A 93 0.51 6.90 24.54
CA ARG A 93 0.20 5.57 25.06
C ARG A 93 -1.29 5.34 25.00
N TRP A 94 -1.68 4.20 24.49
CA TRP A 94 -3.06 3.82 24.31
C TRP A 94 -3.43 2.58 25.12
N SER A 95 -4.70 2.44 25.50
CA SER A 95 -5.22 1.21 26.07
C SER A 95 -5.27 0.08 25.02
N ALA A 96 -5.58 -1.14 25.45
CA ALA A 96 -5.97 -2.18 24.49
C ALA A 96 -7.26 -1.76 23.73
N PRO A 97 -7.38 -2.12 22.43
CA PRO A 97 -8.60 -1.83 21.68
C PRO A 97 -9.81 -2.57 22.29
N PRO A 98 -11.00 -1.94 22.34
CA PRO A 98 -12.19 -2.57 22.82
C PRO A 98 -12.58 -3.75 21.92
N ARG A 99 -13.16 -4.79 22.51
CA ARG A 99 -13.74 -5.91 21.75
C ARG A 99 -15.07 -5.47 21.15
N ALA A 100 -15.33 -5.87 19.92
CA ALA A 100 -16.65 -5.71 19.34
C ALA A 100 -17.57 -6.81 19.90
N ASP A 101 -18.47 -6.45 20.78
CA ASP A 101 -19.58 -7.34 21.20
C ASP A 101 -20.66 -7.24 20.11
N GLY A 102 -20.56 -8.13 19.11
CA GLY A 102 -21.42 -8.10 17.92
C GLY A 102 -22.81 -8.69 18.20
N ALA A 103 -23.74 -7.90 18.70
CA ALA A 103 -25.15 -8.21 18.50
C ALA A 103 -25.49 -8.00 17.00
N PRO A 104 -26.27 -8.91 16.37
CA PRO A 104 -26.68 -8.72 14.98
C PRO A 104 -27.51 -7.44 14.86
N VAL A 105 -27.06 -6.55 13.96
CA VAL A 105 -27.76 -5.30 13.67
C VAL A 105 -29.04 -5.63 12.87
N PRO A 106 -30.23 -5.19 13.31
CA PRO A 106 -31.45 -5.50 12.60
C PRO A 106 -31.52 -4.81 11.23
N ARG A 107 -32.14 -5.51 10.26
CA ARG A 107 -32.45 -4.91 8.96
C ARG A 107 -33.59 -3.91 9.12
N ARG A 108 -33.45 -2.72 8.54
CA ARG A 108 -34.45 -1.67 8.48
C ARG A 108 -34.96 -1.52 7.04
N ALA A 109 -36.26 -1.60 6.86
CA ALA A 109 -36.88 -1.38 5.55
C ALA A 109 -36.90 0.12 5.18
N ILE A 110 -36.55 0.44 3.94
CA ILE A 110 -36.63 1.78 3.36
C ILE A 110 -37.89 1.90 2.53
N THR A 111 -38.14 0.94 1.67
CA THR A 111 -39.32 0.89 0.80
C THR A 111 -39.79 -0.54 0.68
N GLN A 112 -41.10 -0.72 0.85
CA GLN A 112 -41.78 -1.99 0.58
C GLN A 112 -43.00 -1.73 -0.30
N ARG A 113 -43.13 -2.53 -1.36
CA ARG A 113 -44.28 -2.54 -2.26
C ARG A 113 -44.58 -3.97 -2.66
N GLY A 114 -45.84 -4.38 -2.56
CA GLY A 114 -46.22 -5.77 -2.75
C GLY A 114 -45.63 -6.72 -1.70
N ASP A 115 -45.47 -7.99 -2.04
CA ASP A 115 -44.84 -9.00 -1.19
C ASP A 115 -43.63 -9.63 -1.88
N ALA A 116 -42.52 -8.91 -1.85
CA ALA A 116 -41.29 -9.40 -2.46
C ALA A 116 -40.74 -10.65 -1.78
N GLY A 117 -40.94 -10.76 -0.47
CA GLY A 117 -40.47 -11.92 0.32
C GLY A 117 -41.09 -13.23 -0.12
N ASP A 118 -42.42 -13.26 -0.20
CA ASP A 118 -43.18 -14.45 -0.61
C ASP A 118 -42.92 -14.80 -2.07
N VAL A 119 -42.87 -13.78 -2.96
CA VAL A 119 -42.58 -14.00 -4.39
C VAL A 119 -41.17 -14.57 -4.59
N LEU A 120 -40.16 -14.09 -3.88
CA LEU A 120 -38.79 -14.60 -3.95
C LEU A 120 -38.67 -16.00 -3.36
N ALA A 121 -39.42 -16.33 -2.29
CA ALA A 121 -39.38 -17.63 -1.68
C ALA A 121 -40.01 -18.73 -2.56
N ASN A 122 -41.03 -18.37 -3.37
CA ASN A 122 -41.78 -19.29 -4.21
C ASN A 122 -41.40 -19.23 -5.69
N ALA A 123 -40.40 -18.43 -6.08
CA ALA A 123 -40.02 -18.21 -7.48
C ALA A 123 -39.36 -19.44 -8.11
N ALA A 124 -39.81 -19.79 -9.32
CA ALA A 124 -39.20 -20.85 -10.12
C ALA A 124 -37.79 -20.45 -10.61
N THR A 125 -37.59 -19.17 -10.87
CA THR A 125 -36.28 -18.61 -11.26
C THR A 125 -35.95 -17.46 -10.34
N ARG A 126 -34.88 -17.67 -9.52
CA ARG A 126 -34.34 -16.68 -8.61
C ARG A 126 -32.89 -16.41 -8.90
N HIS A 127 -32.51 -15.13 -8.95
CA HIS A 127 -31.14 -14.67 -9.02
C HIS A 127 -30.81 -13.91 -7.73
N ALA A 128 -29.70 -14.31 -7.06
CA ALA A 128 -29.21 -13.67 -5.84
C ALA A 128 -27.71 -13.44 -5.96
N GLN A 129 -27.26 -12.21 -5.74
CA GLN A 129 -25.84 -11.84 -5.83
C GLN A 129 -25.46 -10.81 -4.79
N ASP A 130 -24.20 -10.88 -4.38
CA ASP A 130 -23.58 -9.93 -3.48
C ASP A 130 -22.58 -9.07 -4.24
N TYR A 131 -22.64 -7.75 -4.02
CA TYR A 131 -21.78 -6.75 -4.61
C TYR A 131 -21.06 -5.97 -3.50
N GLN A 132 -19.86 -5.49 -3.77
CA GLN A 132 -19.08 -4.74 -2.81
C GLN A 132 -18.62 -3.40 -3.41
N TRP A 133 -18.57 -2.39 -2.56
CA TRP A 133 -18.06 -1.06 -2.93
C TRP A 133 -17.06 -0.59 -1.88
N PRO A 134 -15.80 -0.28 -2.23
CA PRO A 134 -14.82 0.24 -1.28
C PRO A 134 -15.26 1.63 -0.79
N LEU A 135 -15.42 1.78 0.53
CA LEU A 135 -15.91 3.03 1.11
C LEU A 135 -14.90 4.17 0.97
N ALA A 136 -13.63 3.86 1.05
CA ALA A 136 -12.53 4.81 0.92
C ALA A 136 -12.25 5.26 -0.52
N GLY A 137 -13.02 4.76 -1.51
CA GLY A 137 -12.76 5.01 -2.93
C GLY A 137 -11.79 3.99 -3.54
N THR A 138 -11.39 4.23 -4.80
CA THR A 138 -10.61 3.26 -5.58
C THR A 138 -9.10 3.44 -5.48
N ARG A 139 -8.61 4.45 -4.74
CA ARG A 139 -7.18 4.75 -4.54
C ARG A 139 -6.83 4.73 -3.05
N ALA A 140 -6.00 3.79 -2.64
CA ALA A 140 -5.61 3.57 -1.24
C ALA A 140 -4.78 4.71 -0.59
N GLN A 141 -4.19 5.61 -1.38
CA GLN A 141 -3.35 6.72 -0.88
C GLN A 141 -3.91 8.09 -1.26
N ALA A 142 -5.17 8.16 -1.68
CA ALA A 142 -5.79 9.42 -2.01
C ALA A 142 -6.06 10.23 -0.71
N HIS A 143 -5.72 11.52 -0.73
CA HIS A 143 -5.88 12.42 0.40
C HIS A 143 -6.99 13.44 0.13
N CYS A 144 -7.79 13.73 1.14
CA CYS A 144 -8.63 14.92 1.15
C CYS A 144 -7.86 16.06 1.84
N THR A 145 -7.68 17.19 1.18
CA THR A 145 -6.99 18.34 1.73
C THR A 145 -7.98 19.42 2.12
N VAL A 146 -7.89 19.88 3.37
CA VAL A 146 -8.72 20.97 3.92
C VAL A 146 -7.81 22.01 4.55
N ILE A 147 -8.18 23.29 4.44
CA ILE A 147 -7.53 24.41 5.14
C ILE A 147 -8.53 25.01 6.11
N ALA A 148 -8.09 25.27 7.34
CA ALA A 148 -8.85 26.02 8.33
C ALA A 148 -8.03 27.21 8.85
N ASP A 149 -8.67 28.34 9.10
CA ASP A 149 -8.06 29.55 9.62
C ASP A 149 -8.94 30.17 10.70
N TRP A 150 -8.35 30.41 11.88
CA TRP A 150 -9.01 31.10 12.99
C TRP A 150 -8.50 32.51 13.08
N ARG A 151 -9.33 33.48 12.76
CA ARG A 151 -8.99 34.90 12.83
C ARG A 151 -10.21 35.76 13.19
N ASP A 152 -9.99 36.82 13.95
CA ASP A 152 -11.01 37.80 14.33
C ASP A 152 -12.28 37.19 14.96
N GLY A 153 -12.12 36.07 15.71
CA GLY A 153 -13.22 35.34 16.34
C GLY A 153 -14.10 34.55 15.39
N MET A 154 -13.65 34.35 14.14
CA MET A 154 -14.32 33.60 13.11
C MET A 154 -13.46 32.42 12.66
N LEU A 155 -14.10 31.25 12.40
CA LEU A 155 -13.50 30.11 11.76
C LEU A 155 -13.80 30.12 10.27
N TYR A 156 -12.80 30.13 9.43
CA TYR A 156 -12.89 29.97 7.97
C TYR A 156 -12.39 28.61 7.57
N VAL A 157 -13.16 27.84 6.78
CA VAL A 157 -12.76 26.50 6.32
C VAL A 157 -12.96 26.38 4.82
N TRP A 158 -11.89 26.00 4.11
CA TRP A 158 -11.88 25.71 2.68
C TRP A 158 -11.80 24.20 2.50
N LEU A 159 -12.84 23.63 1.89
CA LEU A 159 -13.00 22.18 1.75
C LEU A 159 -13.80 21.84 0.49
N PRO A 160 -13.70 20.59 -0.03
CA PRO A 160 -14.66 20.07 -0.98
C PRO A 160 -16.06 20.06 -0.35
N ALA A 161 -17.04 20.68 -1.00
CA ALA A 161 -18.36 20.90 -0.42
C ALA A 161 -19.16 19.61 -0.24
N THR A 162 -19.52 19.28 1.01
CA THR A 162 -20.49 18.23 1.35
C THR A 162 -21.26 18.67 2.59
N ARG A 163 -22.58 18.56 2.59
CA ARG A 163 -23.48 18.87 3.72
C ARG A 163 -23.03 20.08 4.58
N PRO A 164 -22.91 21.29 4.02
CA PRO A 164 -22.32 22.43 4.71
C PRO A 164 -23.07 22.87 5.97
N GLY A 165 -24.36 22.63 6.05
CA GLY A 165 -25.18 22.91 7.22
C GLY A 165 -24.79 22.08 8.44
N ALA A 166 -24.75 20.77 8.29
CA ALA A 166 -24.38 19.84 9.36
C ALA A 166 -22.92 20.11 9.83
N LEU A 167 -21.99 20.28 8.87
CA LEU A 167 -20.58 20.53 9.19
C LEU A 167 -20.41 21.84 10.00
N ARG A 168 -21.16 22.89 9.67
CA ARG A 168 -21.11 24.16 10.41
C ARG A 168 -21.48 23.97 11.88
N GLU A 169 -22.53 23.20 12.15
CA GLU A 169 -22.99 22.91 13.52
C GLU A 169 -21.98 22.03 14.24
N GLU A 170 -21.42 21.00 13.57
CA GLU A 170 -20.39 20.12 14.11
C GLU A 170 -19.12 20.88 14.52
N LEU A 171 -18.62 21.78 13.65
CA LEU A 171 -17.46 22.61 13.94
C LEU A 171 -17.71 23.63 15.05
N ALA A 172 -18.89 24.22 15.06
CA ALA A 172 -19.31 25.15 16.11
C ALA A 172 -19.35 24.45 17.49
N ALA A 173 -19.94 23.25 17.56
CA ALA A 173 -19.97 22.46 18.77
C ALA A 173 -18.56 22.01 19.22
N LEU A 174 -17.70 21.62 18.28
CA LEU A 174 -16.33 21.18 18.55
C LEU A 174 -15.50 22.30 19.22
N LEU A 175 -15.66 23.53 18.73
CA LEU A 175 -14.93 24.71 19.25
C LEU A 175 -15.66 25.46 20.37
N GLY A 176 -16.93 25.15 20.62
CA GLY A 176 -17.76 25.84 21.62
C GLY A 176 -18.12 27.28 21.21
N ILE A 177 -18.34 27.52 19.91
CA ILE A 177 -18.67 28.83 19.31
C ILE A 177 -20.09 28.80 18.69
N ALA A 178 -20.60 29.98 18.31
CA ALA A 178 -21.88 30.04 17.61
C ALA A 178 -21.72 29.56 16.12
N PRO A 179 -22.72 28.87 15.53
CA PRO A 179 -22.65 28.43 14.14
C PRO A 179 -22.42 29.57 13.12
N GLN A 180 -22.86 30.79 13.47
CA GLN A 180 -22.66 32.02 12.68
C GLN A 180 -21.19 32.45 12.62
N GLN A 181 -20.36 31.99 13.53
CA GLN A 181 -18.91 32.23 13.55
C GLN A 181 -18.14 31.23 12.66
N VAL A 182 -18.81 30.31 11.99
CA VAL A 182 -18.19 29.34 11.06
C VAL A 182 -18.56 29.72 9.63
N ALA A 183 -17.57 30.09 8.84
CA ALA A 183 -17.67 30.37 7.40
C ALA A 183 -17.06 29.20 6.61
N LEU A 184 -17.87 28.57 5.78
CA LEU A 184 -17.43 27.49 4.88
C LEU A 184 -17.27 28.03 3.48
N ALA A 185 -16.15 27.76 2.83
CA ALA A 185 -15.87 28.08 1.43
C ALA A 185 -15.61 26.80 0.66
N CYS A 186 -16.23 26.70 -0.53
CA CYS A 186 -15.94 25.58 -1.42
C CYS A 186 -14.54 25.75 -2.02
N TRP A 187 -13.71 24.74 -1.87
CA TRP A 187 -12.37 24.71 -2.44
C TRP A 187 -12.11 23.35 -3.09
N GLN A 188 -11.73 23.41 -4.34
CA GLN A 188 -11.23 22.19 -4.99
C GLN A 188 -9.71 22.16 -4.80
N ALA A 189 -9.29 21.32 -3.90
CA ALA A 189 -7.89 20.91 -3.83
C ALA A 189 -7.48 20.23 -5.15
N PRO A 190 -6.18 20.23 -5.49
CA PRO A 190 -5.68 19.39 -6.57
C PRO A 190 -6.22 17.96 -6.40
N ASP A 191 -6.73 17.38 -7.49
CA ASP A 191 -7.37 16.08 -7.46
C ASP A 191 -6.32 14.99 -7.26
N ASP A 192 -6.24 14.46 -6.05
CA ASP A 192 -5.39 13.34 -5.68
C ASP A 192 -6.17 12.00 -5.67
N GLY A 193 -7.43 12.01 -6.12
CA GLY A 193 -8.26 10.81 -6.31
C GLY A 193 -8.99 10.29 -5.08
N ALA A 194 -9.01 11.03 -3.96
CA ALA A 194 -9.85 10.70 -2.81
C ALA A 194 -11.33 10.94 -3.09
N ASP A 195 -12.23 10.17 -2.46
CA ASP A 195 -13.64 10.58 -2.36
C ASP A 195 -13.75 11.72 -1.32
N PRO A 196 -13.90 12.99 -1.74
CA PRO A 196 -13.88 14.10 -0.80
C PRO A 196 -15.09 14.11 0.13
N ALA A 197 -16.19 13.47 -0.26
CA ALA A 197 -17.43 13.49 0.50
C ALA A 197 -17.29 12.82 1.87
N LEU A 198 -16.53 11.72 1.92
CA LEU A 198 -16.32 10.96 3.15
C LEU A 198 -15.28 11.60 4.07
N LEU A 199 -14.17 12.08 3.51
CA LEU A 199 -13.00 12.52 4.27
C LEU A 199 -13.05 14.00 4.67
N ALA A 200 -13.79 14.84 3.93
CA ALA A 200 -13.77 16.29 4.11
C ALA A 200 -14.21 16.74 5.51
N HIS A 201 -15.25 16.15 6.07
CA HIS A 201 -15.74 16.50 7.40
C HIS A 201 -14.74 16.14 8.50
N HIS A 202 -14.06 14.99 8.38
CA HIS A 202 -13.00 14.58 9.31
C HIS A 202 -11.80 15.53 9.26
N ALA A 203 -11.33 15.82 8.03
CA ALA A 203 -10.21 16.74 7.83
C ALA A 203 -10.53 18.16 8.31
N ALA A 204 -11.79 18.63 8.10
CA ALA A 204 -12.25 19.93 8.54
C ALA A 204 -12.28 20.04 10.08
N ALA A 205 -12.76 19.03 10.76
CA ALA A 205 -12.80 19.00 12.23
C ALA A 205 -11.39 19.00 12.84
N ASP A 206 -10.48 18.19 12.29
CA ASP A 206 -9.07 18.19 12.69
C ASP A 206 -8.43 19.56 12.46
N ALA A 207 -8.55 20.10 11.23
CA ALA A 207 -7.96 21.38 10.86
C ALA A 207 -8.50 22.54 11.71
N ALA A 208 -9.82 22.57 11.96
CA ALA A 208 -10.48 23.61 12.76
C ALA A 208 -9.96 23.64 14.22
N LEU A 209 -9.88 22.45 14.84
CA LEU A 209 -9.39 22.36 16.23
C LEU A 209 -7.94 22.80 16.34
N LEU A 210 -7.12 22.43 15.36
CA LEU A 210 -5.69 22.77 15.33
C LEU A 210 -5.42 24.22 14.91
N ALA A 211 -6.20 24.77 13.97
CA ALA A 211 -6.11 26.20 13.60
C ALA A 211 -6.53 27.11 14.74
N HIS A 212 -7.57 26.76 15.47
CA HIS A 212 -7.99 27.47 16.67
C HIS A 212 -6.89 27.52 17.73
N ALA A 213 -6.16 26.42 17.92
CA ALA A 213 -5.06 26.35 18.88
C ALA A 213 -3.79 27.07 18.39
N ALA A 214 -3.51 27.07 17.10
CA ALA A 214 -2.31 27.68 16.51
C ALA A 214 -2.48 29.19 16.23
N GLY A 215 -3.73 29.70 16.09
CA GLY A 215 -4.01 31.06 15.67
C GLY A 215 -3.47 31.44 14.30
N LYS A 216 -3.33 30.48 13.42
CA LYS A 216 -2.80 30.58 12.04
C LYS A 216 -3.50 29.61 11.10
N PRO A 217 -3.46 29.87 9.79
CA PRO A 217 -3.99 28.92 8.82
C PRO A 217 -3.30 27.55 8.94
N VAL A 218 -4.10 26.48 9.04
CA VAL A 218 -3.64 25.09 9.15
C VAL A 218 -4.21 24.26 8.01
N MET A 219 -3.34 23.54 7.33
CA MET A 219 -3.68 22.57 6.29
C MET A 219 -3.64 21.16 6.88
N ARG A 220 -4.70 20.40 6.67
CA ARG A 220 -4.79 18.97 7.01
C ARG A 220 -4.99 18.17 5.73
N ARG A 221 -4.09 17.22 5.49
CA ARG A 221 -4.25 16.16 4.52
C ARG A 221 -4.67 14.89 5.25
N LEU A 222 -5.75 14.28 4.84
CA LEU A 222 -6.32 13.12 5.50
C LEU A 222 -6.63 12.04 4.47
N CYS A 223 -6.17 10.81 4.72
CA CYS A 223 -6.50 9.63 3.95
C CYS A 223 -7.42 8.68 4.75
N ALA A 224 -7.94 7.65 4.10
CA ALA A 224 -8.82 6.68 4.72
C ALA A 224 -8.14 5.91 5.86
N ASP A 225 -6.83 5.67 5.76
CA ASP A 225 -6.02 5.02 6.80
C ASP A 225 -6.00 5.82 8.10
N ASP A 226 -5.94 7.15 8.00
CA ASP A 226 -5.91 8.06 9.17
C ASP A 226 -7.15 7.93 10.06
N ILE A 227 -8.24 7.40 9.52
CA ILE A 227 -9.50 7.21 10.24
C ILE A 227 -9.98 5.76 10.27
N GLY A 228 -9.11 4.80 9.96
CA GLY A 228 -9.40 3.37 10.06
C GLY A 228 -10.45 2.86 9.06
N LEU A 229 -10.47 3.40 7.84
CA LEU A 229 -11.43 3.05 6.78
C LEU A 229 -10.80 2.38 5.54
N SER A 230 -9.52 2.05 5.54
CA SER A 230 -8.81 1.49 4.37
C SER A 230 -9.49 0.27 3.77
N ASP A 231 -9.94 -0.64 4.63
CA ASP A 231 -10.54 -1.92 4.25
C ASP A 231 -12.08 -1.91 4.34
N ALA A 232 -12.67 -0.73 4.59
CA ALA A 232 -14.12 -0.61 4.76
C ALA A 232 -14.84 -0.75 3.41
N VAL A 233 -15.85 -1.62 3.36
CA VAL A 233 -16.67 -1.86 2.19
C VAL A 233 -18.16 -1.71 2.51
N LEU A 234 -18.92 -1.19 1.53
CA LEU A 234 -20.36 -1.31 1.49
C LEU A 234 -20.71 -2.59 0.73
N ALA A 235 -21.49 -3.45 1.33
CA ALA A 235 -22.00 -4.67 0.70
C ALA A 235 -23.47 -4.45 0.28
N VAL A 236 -23.81 -4.78 -0.96
CA VAL A 236 -25.18 -4.75 -1.46
C VAL A 236 -25.55 -6.13 -1.93
N ARG A 237 -26.53 -6.73 -1.27
CA ARG A 237 -27.17 -7.96 -1.73
C ARG A 237 -28.38 -7.60 -2.57
N VAL A 238 -28.47 -8.20 -3.75
CA VAL A 238 -29.63 -8.07 -4.64
C VAL A 238 -30.22 -9.44 -4.94
N ASP A 239 -31.51 -9.57 -4.74
CA ASP A 239 -32.33 -10.75 -5.05
C ASP A 239 -33.44 -10.37 -6.03
N THR A 240 -33.65 -11.17 -7.08
CA THR A 240 -34.76 -10.99 -8.03
C THR A 240 -35.45 -12.31 -8.35
N ALA A 241 -36.76 -12.21 -8.64
CA ALA A 241 -37.55 -13.33 -9.09
C ALA A 241 -38.17 -13.03 -10.47
N ARG A 242 -38.29 -14.07 -11.30
CA ARG A 242 -38.90 -14.02 -12.63
C ARG A 242 -39.81 -15.21 -12.85
N ALA A 243 -41.03 -14.95 -13.34
CA ALA A 243 -41.95 -15.98 -13.82
C ALA A 243 -41.97 -16.11 -15.35
N SER A 244 -41.60 -15.04 -16.05
CA SER A 244 -41.54 -14.95 -17.52
C SER A 244 -40.36 -14.04 -17.94
N ASP A 245 -40.55 -13.22 -18.96
CA ASP A 245 -39.57 -12.22 -19.37
C ASP A 245 -39.56 -10.97 -18.48
N ALA A 246 -40.57 -10.81 -17.59
CA ALA A 246 -40.66 -9.72 -16.64
C ALA A 246 -40.01 -10.07 -15.30
N ILE A 247 -39.53 -9.04 -14.61
CA ILE A 247 -39.04 -9.12 -13.23
C ILE A 247 -40.23 -8.92 -12.31
N ASP A 248 -40.60 -9.97 -11.53
CA ASP A 248 -41.78 -9.95 -10.67
C ASP A 248 -41.50 -9.44 -9.28
N ALA A 249 -40.27 -9.69 -8.78
CA ALA A 249 -39.84 -9.19 -7.49
C ALA A 249 -38.37 -8.75 -7.50
N TYR A 250 -38.07 -7.72 -6.70
CA TYR A 250 -36.76 -7.18 -6.46
C TYR A 250 -36.59 -6.91 -4.97
N ALA A 251 -35.54 -7.45 -4.37
CA ALA A 251 -35.15 -7.10 -3.03
C ALA A 251 -33.69 -6.67 -3.02
N SER A 252 -33.37 -5.62 -2.27
CA SER A 252 -31.98 -5.21 -2.04
C SER A 252 -31.75 -4.88 -0.57
N THR A 253 -30.53 -5.18 -0.11
CA THR A 253 -30.09 -4.84 1.23
C THR A 253 -28.67 -4.24 1.15
N LEU A 254 -28.55 -2.98 1.55
CA LEU A 254 -27.28 -2.31 1.73
C LEU A 254 -26.79 -2.58 3.16
N ALA A 255 -25.61 -3.10 3.30
CA ALA A 255 -24.94 -3.35 4.58
C ALA A 255 -23.58 -2.64 4.61
N GLY A 256 -23.28 -1.97 5.71
CA GLY A 256 -22.00 -1.31 5.90
C GLY A 256 -21.89 -0.88 7.36
N THR A 257 -21.02 -1.53 8.11
CA THR A 257 -20.84 -1.26 9.54
C THR A 257 -19.72 -0.23 9.81
N ALA A 258 -18.95 0.12 8.78
CA ALA A 258 -17.74 0.92 8.92
C ALA A 258 -17.91 2.40 8.54
N ALA A 259 -19.09 2.85 8.09
CA ALA A 259 -19.26 4.27 7.72
C ALA A 259 -19.39 5.15 8.97
N PRO A 260 -18.56 6.19 9.12
CA PRO A 260 -18.65 7.13 10.24
C PRO A 260 -19.88 8.04 10.11
N SER A 261 -20.63 8.21 11.19
CA SER A 261 -21.81 9.10 11.20
C SER A 261 -21.44 10.57 11.47
N VAL A 262 -20.36 10.81 12.20
CA VAL A 262 -19.84 12.14 12.54
C VAL A 262 -18.31 12.16 12.47
N PRO A 263 -17.68 13.35 12.36
CA PRO A 263 -16.22 13.46 12.38
C PRO A 263 -15.57 12.80 13.60
N LEU A 264 -14.49 12.05 13.37
CA LEU A 264 -13.76 11.34 14.43
C LEU A 264 -13.32 12.26 15.57
N ALA A 265 -12.93 13.51 15.25
CA ALA A 265 -12.51 14.50 16.25
C ALA A 265 -13.59 14.78 17.30
N LEU A 266 -14.89 14.77 16.95
CA LEU A 266 -15.97 14.95 17.93
C LEU A 266 -16.00 13.78 18.93
N TRP A 267 -15.86 12.55 18.45
CA TRP A 267 -15.76 11.36 19.31
C TRP A 267 -14.54 11.40 20.23
N LEU A 268 -13.38 11.71 19.66
CA LEU A 268 -12.12 11.74 20.41
C LEU A 268 -12.10 12.87 21.46
N THR A 269 -12.78 13.98 21.20
CA THR A 269 -12.89 15.10 22.15
C THR A 269 -14.06 14.97 23.12
N HIS A 270 -14.88 13.90 22.99
CA HIS A 270 -16.13 13.70 23.72
C HIS A 270 -17.09 14.91 23.56
N THR A 271 -17.09 15.51 22.37
CA THR A 271 -18.02 16.58 22.03
C THR A 271 -19.35 15.95 21.58
N PRO A 272 -20.49 16.25 22.19
CA PRO A 272 -21.78 15.77 21.73
C PRO A 272 -22.04 16.21 20.29
N SER A 273 -22.55 15.31 19.44
CA SER A 273 -22.98 15.70 18.09
C SER A 273 -24.20 16.60 18.20
N PRO A 274 -24.21 17.79 17.58
CA PRO A 274 -25.38 18.65 17.54
C PRO A 274 -26.44 18.12 16.56
N VAL A 275 -26.05 17.20 15.66
CA VAL A 275 -26.97 16.56 14.73
C VAL A 275 -27.76 15.53 15.52
N THR A 276 -28.95 15.87 15.98
CA THR A 276 -29.92 14.95 16.54
C THR A 276 -30.35 13.95 15.49
N ASP A 277 -30.66 12.71 15.91
CA ASP A 277 -31.32 11.68 15.06
C ASP A 277 -32.54 12.27 14.36
N GLY A 278 -32.32 13.07 13.36
CA GLY A 278 -33.31 13.88 12.68
C GLY A 278 -34.05 13.06 11.63
N THR A 279 -35.29 13.24 11.63
CA THR A 279 -36.35 12.78 10.74
C THR A 279 -36.17 13.12 9.25
N ASP A 280 -35.01 13.64 8.84
CA ASP A 280 -34.73 14.07 7.46
C ASP A 280 -33.78 13.12 6.70
N THR A 281 -33.78 11.84 7.09
CA THR A 281 -32.82 10.81 6.64
C THR A 281 -33.22 10.12 5.33
N ALA A 282 -33.92 10.81 4.43
CA ALA A 282 -34.46 10.17 3.22
C ALA A 282 -33.49 10.12 2.02
N HIS A 283 -32.27 10.72 2.12
CA HIS A 283 -31.52 11.06 0.92
C HIS A 283 -30.60 9.94 0.36
N ALA A 284 -29.84 9.25 1.20
CA ALA A 284 -28.94 8.18 0.72
C ALA A 284 -29.66 6.90 0.32
N SER A 285 -30.87 6.72 0.81
CA SER A 285 -31.65 5.50 0.66
C SER A 285 -32.39 5.38 -0.67
N ASN A 286 -32.72 6.50 -1.31
CA ASN A 286 -33.55 6.52 -2.52
C ASN A 286 -32.82 5.93 -3.75
N ALA A 287 -31.51 5.99 -3.83
CA ALA A 287 -30.75 5.38 -4.91
C ALA A 287 -30.88 3.85 -5.00
N GLY A 288 -31.26 3.19 -3.90
CA GLY A 288 -31.53 1.75 -3.85
C GLY A 288 -32.89 1.37 -4.42
N ILE A 289 -33.83 2.31 -4.48
CA ILE A 289 -35.16 2.08 -5.06
C ILE A 289 -35.00 1.92 -6.57
N PRO A 290 -35.40 0.78 -7.15
CA PRO A 290 -35.27 0.62 -8.59
C PRO A 290 -36.18 1.60 -9.34
N PRO A 291 -35.65 2.32 -10.36
CA PRO A 291 -36.46 3.22 -11.24
C PRO A 291 -37.33 2.44 -12.23
N TYR A 292 -37.43 1.14 -12.02
CA TYR A 292 -38.12 0.20 -12.90
C TYR A 292 -39.48 -0.19 -12.32
N ARG A 293 -40.44 -0.43 -13.20
CA ARG A 293 -41.77 -0.96 -12.87
C ARG A 293 -41.65 -2.43 -12.50
N ILE A 294 -41.45 -2.70 -11.21
CA ILE A 294 -41.42 -4.04 -10.62
C ILE A 294 -42.55 -4.11 -9.59
N PRO A 295 -43.45 -5.10 -9.65
CA PRO A 295 -44.65 -5.11 -8.80
C PRO A 295 -44.31 -5.32 -7.31
N ASN A 296 -43.31 -6.14 -7.01
CA ASN A 296 -42.94 -6.49 -5.62
C ASN A 296 -41.50 -6.00 -5.36
N VAL A 297 -41.36 -5.04 -4.42
CA VAL A 297 -40.07 -4.41 -4.11
C VAL A 297 -39.88 -4.36 -2.61
N ASP A 298 -38.70 -4.79 -2.13
CA ASP A 298 -38.26 -4.68 -0.73
C ASP A 298 -36.83 -4.17 -0.66
N VAL A 299 -36.65 -2.89 -0.34
CA VAL A 299 -35.33 -2.25 -0.18
C VAL A 299 -35.08 -1.94 1.28
N GLY A 300 -33.91 -2.31 1.78
CA GLY A 300 -33.57 -2.06 3.16
C GLY A 300 -32.07 -1.90 3.42
N THR A 301 -31.75 -1.55 4.66
CA THR A 301 -30.36 -1.39 5.15
C THR A 301 -30.12 -2.23 6.40
N VAL A 302 -28.87 -2.62 6.59
CA VAL A 302 -28.34 -3.19 7.84
C VAL A 302 -27.23 -2.26 8.31
N GLY A 303 -27.39 -1.67 9.48
CA GLY A 303 -26.49 -0.67 10.03
C GLY A 303 -27.20 0.66 10.35
N ASP A 304 -26.45 1.62 10.90
CA ASP A 304 -26.96 2.95 11.20
C ASP A 304 -27.21 3.74 9.91
N ILE A 305 -28.47 4.21 9.72
CA ILE A 305 -28.83 5.01 8.55
C ILE A 305 -28.03 6.33 8.50
N ALA A 306 -27.78 6.96 9.64
CA ALA A 306 -26.98 8.18 9.70
C ALA A 306 -25.55 7.96 9.15
N ALA A 307 -25.00 6.75 9.27
CA ALA A 307 -23.72 6.40 8.68
C ALA A 307 -23.76 6.37 7.14
N PHE A 308 -24.88 5.95 6.54
CA PHE A 308 -25.03 6.00 5.08
C PHE A 308 -25.26 7.41 4.57
N ASP A 309 -25.94 8.26 5.34
CA ASP A 309 -26.11 9.69 5.03
C ASP A 309 -24.80 10.49 5.14
N ALA A 310 -23.83 10.00 5.93
CA ALA A 310 -22.48 10.58 5.98
C ALA A 310 -21.67 10.34 4.69
N ALA A 311 -21.97 9.27 3.95
CA ALA A 311 -21.34 8.93 2.68
C ALA A 311 -22.38 8.67 1.58
N PRO A 312 -23.28 9.64 1.26
CA PRO A 312 -24.44 9.41 0.41
C PRO A 312 -24.05 9.03 -1.01
N LEU A 313 -22.96 9.59 -1.52
CA LEU A 313 -22.47 9.30 -2.87
C LEU A 313 -21.88 7.87 -2.96
N ALA A 314 -21.15 7.42 -1.96
CA ALA A 314 -20.63 6.04 -1.90
C ALA A 314 -21.78 5.03 -1.80
N ALA A 315 -22.78 5.30 -0.98
CA ALA A 315 -23.99 4.47 -0.86
C ALA A 315 -24.79 4.42 -2.18
N ALA A 316 -24.97 5.57 -2.86
CA ALA A 316 -25.65 5.64 -4.14
C ALA A 316 -24.88 4.89 -5.25
N ARG A 317 -23.55 5.05 -5.30
CA ARG A 317 -22.69 4.30 -6.24
C ARG A 317 -22.76 2.80 -6.01
N ALA A 318 -22.69 2.35 -4.76
CA ALA A 318 -22.81 0.93 -4.40
C ALA A 318 -24.15 0.33 -4.86
N GLN A 319 -25.25 1.03 -4.59
CA GLN A 319 -26.60 0.57 -4.94
C GLN A 319 -26.85 0.55 -6.44
N VAL A 320 -26.45 1.61 -7.17
CA VAL A 320 -26.59 1.67 -8.64
C VAL A 320 -25.70 0.62 -9.29
N PHE A 321 -24.46 0.47 -8.82
CA PHE A 321 -23.53 -0.56 -9.30
C PHE A 321 -24.13 -1.96 -9.16
N ALA A 322 -24.63 -2.29 -7.97
CA ALA A 322 -25.22 -3.59 -7.69
C ALA A 322 -26.45 -3.86 -8.55
N ARG A 323 -27.39 -2.92 -8.59
CA ARG A 323 -28.62 -3.04 -9.35
C ARG A 323 -28.38 -3.21 -10.85
N GLU A 324 -27.57 -2.32 -11.44
CA GLU A 324 -27.35 -2.30 -12.88
C GLU A 324 -26.49 -3.47 -13.38
N SER A 325 -25.54 -3.93 -12.55
CA SER A 325 -24.79 -5.17 -12.83
C SER A 325 -25.68 -6.41 -12.72
N HIS A 326 -26.57 -6.44 -11.70
CA HIS A 326 -27.51 -7.54 -11.50
C HIS A 326 -28.52 -7.67 -12.65
N LEU A 327 -29.05 -6.55 -13.14
CA LEU A 327 -29.96 -6.56 -14.31
C LEU A 327 -29.26 -7.06 -15.57
N ASP A 328 -28.00 -6.72 -15.76
CA ASP A 328 -27.20 -7.24 -16.87
C ASP A 328 -26.90 -8.76 -16.72
N GLU A 329 -26.71 -9.24 -15.49
CA GLU A 329 -26.59 -10.69 -15.21
C GLU A 329 -27.88 -11.44 -15.58
N ILE A 330 -29.04 -10.84 -15.24
CA ILE A 330 -30.35 -11.39 -15.62
C ILE A 330 -30.51 -11.40 -17.15
N ALA A 331 -30.20 -10.30 -17.85
CA ALA A 331 -30.27 -10.21 -19.29
C ALA A 331 -29.40 -11.29 -19.97
N ALA A 332 -28.17 -11.44 -19.49
CA ALA A 332 -27.25 -12.47 -19.99
C ALA A 332 -27.75 -13.89 -19.73
N ALA A 333 -28.35 -14.15 -18.58
CA ALA A 333 -28.89 -15.47 -18.21
C ALA A 333 -30.12 -15.84 -19.01
N SER A 334 -30.93 -14.85 -19.42
CA SER A 334 -32.12 -15.06 -20.26
C SER A 334 -31.87 -14.94 -21.76
N GLY A 335 -30.63 -14.53 -22.16
CA GLY A 335 -30.33 -14.26 -23.57
C GLY A 335 -31.01 -13.01 -24.13
N SER A 336 -31.49 -12.11 -23.25
CA SER A 336 -32.15 -10.86 -23.63
C SER A 336 -31.09 -9.76 -23.81
N ASP A 337 -31.43 -8.77 -24.66
CA ASP A 337 -30.62 -7.55 -24.76
C ASP A 337 -30.74 -6.72 -23.47
N PRO A 338 -29.61 -6.28 -22.86
CA PRO A 338 -29.64 -5.57 -21.58
C PRO A 338 -30.35 -4.21 -21.65
N ILE A 339 -30.38 -3.52 -22.78
CA ILE A 339 -31.14 -2.28 -22.96
C ILE A 339 -32.63 -2.59 -23.13
N ALA A 340 -32.98 -3.60 -23.94
CA ALA A 340 -34.37 -4.00 -24.14
C ALA A 340 -35.04 -4.46 -22.83
N LEU A 341 -34.30 -5.20 -21.97
CA LEU A 341 -34.78 -5.60 -20.64
C LEU A 341 -35.14 -4.38 -19.79
N ARG A 342 -34.29 -3.34 -19.79
CA ARG A 342 -34.52 -2.13 -19.02
C ARG A 342 -35.69 -1.33 -19.56
N LEU A 343 -35.77 -1.13 -20.87
CA LEU A 343 -36.86 -0.42 -21.53
C LEU A 343 -38.23 -1.08 -21.31
N ALA A 344 -38.28 -2.41 -21.21
CA ALA A 344 -39.50 -3.15 -20.91
C ALA A 344 -40.05 -2.86 -19.50
N HIS A 345 -39.18 -2.39 -18.58
CA HIS A 345 -39.53 -2.09 -17.19
C HIS A 345 -39.51 -0.57 -16.88
N LEU A 346 -39.16 0.30 -17.81
CA LEU A 346 -38.99 1.73 -17.57
C LEU A 346 -40.23 2.47 -18.07
N ASP A 347 -40.98 3.10 -17.13
CA ASP A 347 -42.18 3.87 -17.45
C ASP A 347 -41.95 5.38 -17.59
N ASP A 348 -40.82 5.88 -17.08
CA ASP A 348 -40.47 7.29 -17.12
C ASP A 348 -40.07 7.71 -18.55
N ALA A 349 -40.87 8.60 -19.16
CA ALA A 349 -40.67 9.04 -20.54
C ALA A 349 -39.29 9.71 -20.76
N ARG A 350 -38.76 10.45 -19.77
CA ARG A 350 -37.45 11.10 -19.87
C ARG A 350 -36.35 10.07 -19.84
N GLY A 351 -36.43 9.11 -18.92
CA GLY A 351 -35.48 7.99 -18.82
C GLY A 351 -35.49 7.14 -20.09
N VAL A 352 -36.68 6.80 -20.64
CA VAL A 352 -36.81 6.06 -21.91
C VAL A 352 -36.15 6.83 -23.06
N ALA A 353 -36.45 8.15 -23.20
CA ALA A 353 -35.84 8.97 -24.24
C ALA A 353 -34.31 9.04 -24.10
N LEU A 354 -33.77 9.18 -22.88
CA LEU A 354 -32.36 9.22 -22.63
C LEU A 354 -31.66 7.90 -22.99
N VAL A 355 -32.28 6.77 -22.63
CA VAL A 355 -31.73 5.44 -22.95
C VAL A 355 -31.67 5.25 -24.47
N TRP A 356 -32.69 5.65 -25.20
CA TRP A 356 -32.68 5.60 -26.65
C TRP A 356 -31.60 6.49 -27.27
N GLN A 357 -31.48 7.75 -26.84
CA GLN A 357 -30.47 8.69 -27.34
C GLN A 357 -29.04 8.17 -27.13
N VAL A 358 -28.74 7.62 -25.93
CA VAL A 358 -27.43 7.08 -25.62
C VAL A 358 -27.14 5.82 -26.43
N SER A 359 -28.13 4.94 -26.58
CA SER A 359 -27.96 3.69 -27.36
C SER A 359 -27.74 3.98 -28.85
N GLU A 360 -28.48 4.93 -29.43
CA GLU A 360 -28.33 5.37 -30.81
C GLU A 360 -26.96 6.03 -31.03
N ARG A 361 -26.55 6.94 -30.13
CA ARG A 361 -25.27 7.66 -30.22
C ARG A 361 -24.08 6.70 -30.08
N ALA A 362 -24.22 5.67 -29.27
CA ALA A 362 -23.22 4.61 -29.13
C ALA A 362 -23.22 3.60 -30.28
N GLY A 363 -24.22 3.66 -31.19
CA GLY A 363 -24.43 2.65 -32.22
C GLY A 363 -24.64 1.26 -31.56
N TRP A 364 -25.49 1.21 -30.51
CA TRP A 364 -25.79 -0.05 -29.85
C TRP A 364 -26.57 -0.97 -30.80
N THR A 365 -26.02 -2.17 -30.96
CA THR A 365 -26.73 -3.25 -31.65
C THR A 365 -26.86 -4.39 -30.65
N PRO A 366 -28.06 -5.03 -30.57
CA PRO A 366 -28.21 -6.21 -29.74
C PRO A 366 -27.09 -7.20 -30.02
N ALA A 367 -26.43 -7.69 -28.99
CA ALA A 367 -25.28 -8.57 -29.15
C ALA A 367 -25.65 -9.83 -29.95
N ALA A 368 -24.99 -10.07 -31.05
CA ALA A 368 -24.98 -11.41 -31.65
C ALA A 368 -24.44 -12.39 -30.59
N PRO A 369 -24.94 -13.67 -30.58
CA PRO A 369 -24.43 -14.67 -29.64
C PRO A 369 -22.92 -14.64 -29.69
N ARG A 370 -22.25 -14.52 -28.48
CA ARG A 370 -20.81 -14.35 -28.32
C ARG A 370 -20.03 -15.09 -29.40
N ALA A 371 -19.54 -14.34 -30.39
CA ALA A 371 -18.62 -14.89 -31.38
C ALA A 371 -17.39 -15.40 -30.65
N ALA A 372 -17.02 -16.66 -30.93
CA ALA A 372 -15.78 -17.22 -30.50
C ALA A 372 -14.64 -16.23 -30.80
N ALA A 373 -13.77 -16.02 -29.79
CA ALA A 373 -12.67 -15.08 -29.74
C ALA A 373 -12.16 -14.64 -31.12
N ALA A 374 -12.17 -13.32 -31.37
CA ALA A 374 -11.45 -12.71 -32.46
C ALA A 374 -10.00 -13.24 -32.45
N ALA A 375 -9.43 -13.45 -33.65
CA ALA A 375 -8.04 -13.92 -33.78
C ALA A 375 -7.10 -12.88 -33.14
N GLY A 376 -6.71 -13.12 -31.89
CA GLY A 376 -5.88 -12.23 -31.09
C GLY A 376 -6.25 -12.34 -29.60
N ASN A 377 -5.30 -11.94 -28.76
CA ASN A 377 -5.46 -12.00 -27.30
C ASN A 377 -6.35 -10.89 -26.73
N VAL A 378 -6.59 -9.82 -27.50
CA VAL A 378 -7.41 -8.65 -27.09
C VAL A 378 -8.89 -8.94 -27.38
N ARG A 379 -9.70 -8.88 -26.31
CA ARG A 379 -11.15 -9.09 -26.34
C ARG A 379 -11.86 -7.75 -26.17
N ARG A 380 -12.89 -7.51 -26.96
CA ARG A 380 -13.70 -6.28 -26.92
C ARG A 380 -15.06 -6.56 -26.33
N GLY A 381 -15.57 -5.59 -25.57
CA GLY A 381 -16.90 -5.69 -24.99
C GLY A 381 -17.55 -4.33 -24.79
N ARG A 382 -18.86 -4.36 -24.67
CA ARG A 382 -19.72 -3.18 -24.45
C ARG A 382 -20.65 -3.42 -23.27
N GLY A 383 -20.83 -2.41 -22.43
CA GLY A 383 -21.70 -2.50 -21.26
C GLY A 383 -22.57 -1.26 -21.11
N PHE A 384 -23.81 -1.47 -20.75
CA PHE A 384 -24.79 -0.40 -20.51
C PHE A 384 -25.14 -0.33 -19.03
N ALA A 385 -25.40 0.87 -18.51
CA ALA A 385 -26.00 1.11 -17.20
C ALA A 385 -26.79 2.42 -17.19
N TYR A 386 -27.78 2.50 -16.30
CA TYR A 386 -28.69 3.62 -16.14
C TYR A 386 -28.86 3.99 -14.66
N ALA A 387 -28.99 5.27 -14.37
CA ALA A 387 -29.35 5.77 -13.05
C ALA A 387 -30.40 6.88 -13.14
N HIS A 388 -31.30 6.86 -12.18
CA HIS A 388 -32.25 7.93 -11.89
C HIS A 388 -32.15 8.21 -10.38
N THR A 389 -32.00 9.47 -10.04
CA THR A 389 -31.88 9.93 -8.65
C THR A 389 -32.85 11.08 -8.40
N VAL A 390 -33.35 11.14 -7.18
CA VAL A 390 -34.21 12.22 -6.71
C VAL A 390 -33.45 12.90 -5.56
N ASP A 391 -33.07 14.14 -5.76
CA ASP A 391 -32.48 14.99 -4.73
C ASP A 391 -33.53 16.02 -4.30
N HIS A 392 -33.68 16.23 -2.97
CA HIS A 392 -34.68 17.13 -2.43
C HIS A 392 -34.45 18.59 -2.90
N ASP A 393 -33.20 19.00 -3.02
CA ASP A 393 -32.84 20.39 -3.38
C ASP A 393 -32.58 20.57 -4.88
N ALA A 394 -32.06 19.54 -5.56
CA ALA A 394 -31.69 19.60 -6.98
C ALA A 394 -32.73 18.97 -7.92
N GLY A 395 -33.80 18.36 -7.41
CA GLY A 395 -34.83 17.70 -8.19
C GLY A 395 -34.39 16.35 -8.78
N GLN A 396 -35.04 15.91 -9.85
CA GLN A 396 -34.72 14.62 -10.47
C GLN A 396 -33.57 14.75 -11.47
N SER A 397 -32.72 13.73 -11.51
CA SER A 397 -31.60 13.64 -12.44
C SER A 397 -31.52 12.23 -13.04
N TRP A 398 -31.25 12.14 -14.33
CA TRP A 398 -31.10 10.91 -15.09
C TRP A 398 -29.73 10.86 -15.73
N SER A 399 -29.12 9.70 -15.72
CA SER A 399 -27.86 9.45 -16.44
C SER A 399 -27.82 8.04 -17.03
N ALA A 400 -27.23 7.91 -18.20
CA ALA A 400 -27.05 6.63 -18.88
C ALA A 400 -25.68 6.55 -19.53
N TRP A 401 -25.04 5.37 -19.45
CA TRP A 401 -23.69 5.12 -19.94
C TRP A 401 -23.64 3.90 -20.84
N VAL A 402 -22.92 4.00 -21.95
CA VAL A 402 -22.37 2.87 -22.69
C VAL A 402 -20.85 2.96 -22.59
N ALA A 403 -20.22 1.96 -21.98
CA ALA A 403 -18.79 1.81 -21.95
C ALA A 403 -18.32 0.77 -22.97
N GLU A 404 -17.23 1.07 -23.69
CA GLU A 404 -16.54 0.13 -24.58
C GLU A 404 -15.15 -0.14 -24.02
N VAL A 405 -14.79 -1.42 -23.92
CA VAL A 405 -13.52 -1.86 -23.33
C VAL A 405 -12.75 -2.81 -24.24
N GLU A 406 -11.44 -2.78 -24.09
CA GLU A 406 -10.52 -3.80 -24.59
C GLU A 406 -9.85 -4.47 -23.40
N VAL A 407 -9.82 -5.81 -23.38
CA VAL A 407 -9.22 -6.62 -22.33
C VAL A 407 -8.21 -7.59 -22.94
N ASP A 408 -6.97 -7.56 -22.49
CA ASP A 408 -5.99 -8.58 -22.82
C ASP A 408 -6.29 -9.88 -22.06
N GLY A 409 -6.56 -10.95 -22.78
CA GLY A 409 -6.96 -12.24 -22.19
C GLY A 409 -5.85 -12.95 -21.40
N THR A 410 -4.57 -12.55 -21.56
CA THR A 410 -3.42 -13.13 -20.87
C THR A 410 -3.00 -12.31 -19.66
N THR A 411 -2.83 -11.00 -19.84
CA THR A 411 -2.35 -10.10 -18.79
C THR A 411 -3.47 -9.58 -17.91
N GLY A 412 -4.71 -9.56 -18.40
CA GLY A 412 -5.85 -8.94 -17.77
C GLY A 412 -5.88 -7.41 -17.95
N ASP A 413 -4.94 -6.84 -18.71
CA ASP A 413 -4.91 -5.39 -18.94
C ASP A 413 -6.21 -4.91 -19.54
N LEU A 414 -6.75 -3.84 -18.97
CA LEU A 414 -8.04 -3.25 -19.31
C LEU A 414 -7.85 -1.82 -19.80
N ALA A 415 -8.37 -1.53 -20.98
CA ALA A 415 -8.50 -0.18 -21.47
C ALA A 415 -9.99 0.16 -21.72
N VAL A 416 -10.48 1.25 -21.12
CA VAL A 416 -11.77 1.85 -21.52
C VAL A 416 -11.48 2.71 -22.73
N THR A 417 -11.92 2.26 -23.90
CA THR A 417 -11.59 2.92 -25.17
C THR A 417 -12.57 4.05 -25.49
N ARG A 418 -13.85 3.86 -25.12
CA ARG A 418 -14.91 4.85 -25.38
C ARG A 418 -15.96 4.82 -24.30
N VAL A 419 -16.52 6.00 -23.99
CA VAL A 419 -17.71 6.15 -23.16
C VAL A 419 -18.68 7.05 -23.87
N THR A 420 -19.92 6.57 -24.10
CA THR A 420 -21.04 7.40 -24.53
C THR A 420 -21.91 7.66 -23.32
N VAL A 421 -22.10 8.93 -22.97
CA VAL A 421 -22.87 9.35 -21.80
C VAL A 421 -23.99 10.30 -22.19
N GLY A 422 -25.17 10.08 -21.61
CA GLY A 422 -26.27 11.00 -21.65
C GLY A 422 -26.72 11.41 -20.26
N ARG A 423 -27.21 12.61 -20.11
CA ARG A 423 -27.80 13.14 -18.88
C ARG A 423 -29.04 13.98 -19.14
N ASP A 424 -29.92 14.01 -18.17
CA ASP A 424 -31.06 14.93 -18.10
C ASP A 424 -31.27 15.33 -16.62
N SER A 425 -31.84 16.53 -16.38
CA SER A 425 -32.11 17.03 -15.04
C SER A 425 -33.31 17.99 -15.06
N GLU A 426 -34.10 17.98 -13.99
CA GLU A 426 -35.16 18.94 -13.80
C GLU A 426 -34.64 20.35 -13.46
N SER A 427 -33.54 20.41 -12.72
CA SER A 427 -32.94 21.69 -12.35
C SER A 427 -31.94 22.12 -13.42
N LEU A 428 -32.31 23.11 -14.19
CA LEU A 428 -31.44 23.82 -15.14
C LEU A 428 -30.66 24.96 -14.48
N ALA A 429 -30.95 25.27 -13.20
CA ALA A 429 -30.22 26.30 -12.48
C ALA A 429 -28.84 25.78 -12.12
N PRO A 430 -27.77 26.53 -12.45
CA PRO A 430 -26.51 26.27 -11.80
C PRO A 430 -26.76 26.41 -10.30
N THR A 431 -26.56 25.34 -9.53
CA THR A 431 -26.52 25.44 -8.08
C THR A 431 -25.52 26.55 -7.76
N GLN A 432 -25.98 27.68 -7.22
CA GLN A 432 -25.21 28.91 -7.04
C GLN A 432 -24.00 28.79 -6.10
N ALA A 433 -23.67 27.60 -5.68
CA ALA A 433 -22.71 27.34 -4.60
C ALA A 433 -21.34 26.81 -5.07
N VAL A 434 -21.15 26.37 -6.32
CA VAL A 434 -19.87 25.78 -6.74
C VAL A 434 -19.48 26.29 -8.12
N PRO A 435 -18.33 26.99 -8.28
CA PRO A 435 -17.80 27.24 -9.63
C PRO A 435 -17.56 25.90 -10.32
N ALA A 436 -18.12 25.73 -11.49
CA ALA A 436 -17.94 24.55 -12.32
C ALA A 436 -16.47 24.45 -12.74
N THR A 437 -15.73 23.57 -12.12
CA THR A 437 -14.29 23.43 -12.38
C THR A 437 -13.97 22.28 -13.32
N ARG A 438 -14.94 21.37 -13.60
CA ARG A 438 -14.74 20.23 -14.51
C ARG A 438 -15.87 20.13 -15.52
N SER A 439 -15.52 19.94 -16.79
CA SER A 439 -16.49 19.55 -17.80
C SER A 439 -17.02 18.13 -17.53
N LEU A 440 -18.21 17.83 -18.05
CA LEU A 440 -18.78 16.47 -17.99
C LEU A 440 -17.83 15.45 -18.63
N GLU A 441 -17.17 15.80 -19.73
CA GLU A 441 -16.22 14.93 -20.42
C GLU A 441 -15.02 14.58 -19.53
N GLN A 442 -14.46 15.55 -18.80
CA GLN A 442 -13.37 15.32 -17.87
C GLN A 442 -13.80 14.43 -16.69
N ALA A 443 -14.97 14.71 -16.10
CA ALA A 443 -15.49 13.90 -14.99
C ALA A 443 -15.75 12.45 -15.40
N VAL A 444 -16.25 12.21 -16.61
CA VAL A 444 -16.48 10.88 -17.18
C VAL A 444 -15.15 10.15 -17.41
N ALA A 445 -14.18 10.84 -18.04
CA ALA A 445 -12.86 10.26 -18.31
C ALA A 445 -12.12 9.90 -17.01
N ASP A 446 -12.10 10.83 -16.03
CA ASP A 446 -11.47 10.61 -14.73
C ASP A 446 -12.11 9.44 -13.96
N THR A 447 -13.46 9.35 -14.00
CA THR A 447 -14.19 8.25 -13.36
C THR A 447 -13.85 6.90 -13.99
N ALA A 448 -13.79 6.83 -15.33
CA ALA A 448 -13.41 5.61 -16.04
C ALA A 448 -11.97 5.16 -15.67
N LEU A 449 -11.02 6.11 -15.62
CA LEU A 449 -9.65 5.83 -15.18
C LEU A 449 -9.58 5.40 -13.72
N GLN A 450 -10.32 6.01 -12.81
CA GLN A 450 -10.36 5.61 -11.40
C GLN A 450 -10.86 4.18 -11.22
N LEU A 451 -11.86 3.77 -12.00
CA LEU A 451 -12.41 2.41 -11.93
C LEU A 451 -11.45 1.34 -12.45
N THR A 452 -10.53 1.71 -13.34
CA THR A 452 -9.53 0.81 -13.92
C THR A 452 -8.15 0.95 -13.25
N ALA A 453 -8.00 1.94 -12.35
CA ALA A 453 -6.75 2.14 -11.62
C ALA A 453 -6.39 0.88 -10.84
N ALA A 454 -5.14 0.43 -10.97
CA ALA A 454 -4.63 -0.62 -10.11
C ALA A 454 -4.71 -0.13 -8.65
N THR A 455 -5.33 -0.90 -7.76
CA THR A 455 -5.02 -0.81 -6.33
C THR A 455 -3.51 -0.87 -6.23
N PRO A 456 -2.83 -0.09 -5.34
CA PRO A 456 -1.40 -0.25 -5.15
C PRO A 456 -1.12 -1.72 -4.91
N ALA A 457 -0.64 -2.40 -5.95
CA ALA A 457 -0.24 -3.78 -5.82
C ALA A 457 1.00 -3.81 -4.92
N PHE A 458 1.23 -4.92 -4.24
CA PHE A 458 2.40 -5.11 -3.39
C PHE A 458 3.72 -4.79 -4.12
N ASP A 459 3.73 -4.75 -5.46
CA ASP A 459 4.85 -4.43 -6.34
C ASP A 459 4.80 -2.99 -6.92
N THR A 460 3.93 -2.12 -6.42
CA THR A 460 3.85 -0.71 -6.87
C THR A 460 4.97 0.11 -6.24
N TRP A 461 5.74 0.81 -7.07
CA TRP A 461 6.78 1.73 -6.63
C TRP A 461 6.25 3.17 -6.61
N PRO A 462 6.37 3.90 -5.48
CA PRO A 462 5.99 5.30 -5.41
C PRO A 462 6.84 6.12 -6.38
N SER A 463 6.20 7.02 -7.14
CA SER A 463 6.93 7.96 -8.01
C SER A 463 7.71 8.96 -7.16
N ALA A 464 8.99 9.14 -7.43
CA ALA A 464 9.89 10.02 -6.67
C ALA A 464 9.64 11.52 -6.89
N ALA A 465 8.70 11.94 -7.73
CA ALA A 465 8.41 13.34 -8.01
C ALA A 465 7.06 13.76 -7.39
N PRO A 466 7.02 14.78 -6.50
CA PRO A 466 5.81 15.52 -6.23
C PRO A 466 5.54 16.40 -7.47
N THR A 467 4.96 15.84 -8.48
CA THR A 467 4.53 16.61 -9.63
C THR A 467 3.12 17.15 -9.36
N THR A 468 3.00 18.48 -9.25
CA THR A 468 1.87 19.24 -9.72
C THR A 468 1.65 18.91 -11.21
N GLN A 469 1.30 17.70 -11.52
CA GLN A 469 0.95 17.29 -12.87
C GLN A 469 -0.41 16.61 -12.81
N THR A 470 -1.31 17.15 -13.66
CA THR A 470 -2.33 16.35 -14.35
C THR A 470 -1.89 14.88 -14.35
N LEU A 471 -2.79 14.00 -13.89
CA LEU A 471 -2.66 12.53 -13.85
C LEU A 471 -1.62 12.06 -14.88
N PRO A 472 -0.53 11.38 -14.46
CA PRO A 472 0.38 10.84 -15.46
C PRO A 472 -0.46 9.94 -16.35
N ALA A 473 -0.45 10.22 -17.64
CA ALA A 473 -0.92 9.27 -18.63
C ALA A 473 -0.12 7.99 -18.34
N MET A 474 -0.78 7.05 -17.68
CA MET A 474 -0.20 5.71 -17.45
C MET A 474 0.20 5.21 -18.83
N ALA A 475 1.43 4.80 -18.99
CA ALA A 475 1.91 4.28 -20.25
C ALA A 475 0.97 3.13 -20.69
N GLY A 476 0.14 3.39 -21.70
CA GLY A 476 -0.82 2.44 -22.25
C GLY A 476 -2.30 2.80 -22.14
N ASN A 477 -2.75 3.62 -21.20
CA ASN A 477 -4.16 4.04 -21.12
C ASN A 477 -4.29 5.45 -21.68
N ALA A 478 -4.58 5.55 -22.97
CA ALA A 478 -5.14 6.77 -23.55
C ALA A 478 -6.46 7.12 -22.83
N LEU A 479 -6.70 8.42 -22.61
CA LEU A 479 -8.00 8.87 -22.10
C LEU A 479 -9.11 8.30 -22.99
N PRO A 480 -10.21 7.77 -22.42
CA PRO A 480 -11.32 7.25 -23.23
C PRO A 480 -11.90 8.35 -24.12
N GLU A 481 -12.30 8.00 -25.32
CA GLU A 481 -13.10 8.89 -26.16
C GLU A 481 -14.47 9.11 -25.50
N VAL A 482 -14.77 10.32 -25.04
CA VAL A 482 -16.07 10.62 -24.44
C VAL A 482 -16.99 11.20 -25.49
N ARG A 483 -18.18 10.60 -25.66
CA ARG A 483 -19.23 11.06 -26.54
C ARG A 483 -20.47 11.47 -25.75
N LEU A 484 -20.91 12.69 -25.92
CA LEU A 484 -22.14 13.16 -25.30
C LEU A 484 -23.32 12.82 -26.18
N ALA A 485 -24.38 12.26 -25.58
CA ALA A 485 -25.68 12.03 -26.24
C ALA A 485 -26.68 13.15 -25.85
N GLY A 486 -27.40 13.66 -26.81
CA GLY A 486 -28.44 14.70 -26.65
C GLY A 486 -28.21 15.94 -27.52
N THR A 487 -29.27 16.59 -27.88
CA THR A 487 -29.29 17.76 -28.78
C THR A 487 -29.33 19.11 -28.05
N LEU A 488 -29.14 19.13 -26.75
CA LEU A 488 -29.26 20.33 -25.93
C LEU A 488 -27.99 21.21 -26.07
N THR A 489 -28.06 22.13 -27.01
CA THR A 489 -27.07 23.21 -27.21
C THR A 489 -26.93 24.03 -25.93
N GLY A 490 -25.77 23.88 -25.26
CA GLY A 490 -25.44 24.57 -24.01
C GLY A 490 -25.15 23.67 -22.81
N TYR A 491 -25.47 22.37 -22.86
CA TYR A 491 -25.22 21.40 -21.78
C TYR A 491 -23.76 20.95 -21.66
N ASP A 492 -22.98 21.04 -22.71
CA ASP A 492 -21.55 20.79 -22.77
C ASP A 492 -20.72 21.71 -21.88
N LYS A 493 -21.32 22.85 -21.44
CA LYS A 493 -20.68 23.82 -20.51
C LYS A 493 -21.16 23.73 -19.07
N LEU A 494 -22.13 22.86 -18.76
CA LEU A 494 -22.57 22.67 -17.38
C LEU A 494 -21.62 21.77 -16.61
N ALA A 495 -21.35 22.15 -15.36
CA ALA A 495 -20.57 21.35 -14.45
C ALA A 495 -21.12 19.92 -14.34
N ALA A 496 -20.21 18.95 -14.24
CA ALA A 496 -20.59 17.58 -13.90
C ALA A 496 -21.16 17.52 -12.48
N GLY A 497 -22.31 16.89 -12.33
CA GLY A 497 -22.91 16.58 -11.04
C GLY A 497 -22.54 15.16 -10.58
N PRO A 498 -22.69 14.87 -9.27
CA PRO A 498 -22.45 13.52 -8.75
C PRO A 498 -23.28 12.42 -9.42
N ALA A 499 -24.52 12.76 -9.84
CA ALA A 499 -25.44 11.83 -10.49
C ALA A 499 -24.94 11.36 -11.87
N ASP A 500 -24.16 12.18 -12.57
CA ASP A 500 -23.70 11.91 -13.94
C ASP A 500 -22.78 10.68 -14.04
N THR A 501 -22.07 10.34 -12.97
CA THR A 501 -21.10 9.23 -12.92
C THR A 501 -21.59 7.98 -12.19
N LEU A 502 -22.82 7.97 -11.68
CA LEU A 502 -23.37 6.81 -10.95
C LEU A 502 -23.40 5.53 -11.78
N PRO A 503 -23.74 5.54 -13.09
CA PRO A 503 -23.78 4.32 -13.90
C PRO A 503 -22.39 3.75 -14.24
N ALA A 504 -21.31 4.54 -14.08
CA ALA A 504 -19.97 4.24 -14.61
C ALA A 504 -19.47 2.84 -14.27
N ALA A 505 -19.48 2.48 -12.98
CA ALA A 505 -18.93 1.20 -12.52
C ALA A 505 -19.69 0.01 -13.09
N ALA A 506 -21.01 0.08 -13.16
CA ALA A 506 -21.83 -0.98 -13.75
C ALA A 506 -21.59 -1.08 -15.26
N ALA A 507 -21.54 0.04 -15.99
CA ALA A 507 -21.29 0.04 -17.42
C ALA A 507 -19.93 -0.60 -17.75
N VAL A 508 -18.86 -0.26 -17.00
CA VAL A 508 -17.52 -0.85 -17.19
C VAL A 508 -17.51 -2.34 -16.81
N ALA A 509 -18.10 -2.73 -15.68
CA ALA A 509 -18.17 -4.14 -15.26
C ALA A 509 -18.95 -5.00 -16.25
N ASN A 510 -20.05 -4.48 -16.81
CA ASN A 510 -20.87 -5.14 -17.82
C ASN A 510 -20.09 -5.27 -19.15
N ALA A 511 -19.30 -4.27 -19.52
CA ALA A 511 -18.41 -4.33 -20.69
C ALA A 511 -17.31 -5.37 -20.53
N ILE A 512 -16.70 -5.47 -19.34
CA ILE A 512 -15.72 -6.51 -19.03
C ILE A 512 -16.35 -7.91 -19.16
N PHE A 513 -17.57 -8.07 -18.64
CA PHE A 513 -18.29 -9.33 -18.78
C PHE A 513 -18.60 -9.69 -20.23
N ASP A 514 -19.03 -8.72 -21.02
CA ASP A 514 -19.29 -8.93 -22.45
C ASP A 514 -18.01 -9.33 -23.20
N ALA A 515 -16.86 -8.69 -22.89
CA ALA A 515 -15.56 -9.04 -23.46
C ALA A 515 -15.04 -10.42 -23.04
N THR A 516 -15.22 -10.80 -21.79
CA THR A 516 -14.44 -11.89 -21.17
C THR A 516 -15.27 -13.08 -20.71
N GLY A 517 -16.56 -12.85 -20.41
CA GLY A 517 -17.42 -13.83 -19.74
C GLY A 517 -17.25 -13.89 -18.23
N VAL A 518 -16.44 -13.02 -17.64
CA VAL A 518 -16.15 -13.00 -16.20
C VAL A 518 -16.89 -11.84 -15.54
N ARG A 519 -17.58 -12.10 -14.43
CA ARG A 519 -18.28 -11.09 -13.63
C ARG A 519 -17.40 -10.59 -12.50
N LEU A 520 -17.17 -9.27 -12.49
CA LEU A 520 -16.52 -8.58 -11.39
C LEU A 520 -17.57 -7.81 -10.59
N ARG A 521 -17.70 -8.12 -9.29
CA ARG A 521 -18.75 -7.58 -8.41
C ARG A 521 -18.20 -6.61 -7.37
N ALA A 522 -17.00 -6.09 -7.59
CA ALA A 522 -16.39 -5.06 -6.76
C ALA A 522 -15.37 -4.26 -7.57
N PRO A 523 -15.44 -2.91 -7.64
CA PRO A 523 -14.39 -2.08 -8.18
C PRO A 523 -13.20 -2.00 -7.18
N PRO A 524 -11.99 -1.54 -7.58
CA PRO A 524 -11.60 -1.23 -8.94
C PRO A 524 -11.38 -2.49 -9.78
N PHE A 525 -11.47 -2.36 -11.10
CA PHE A 525 -11.32 -3.46 -12.06
C PHE A 525 -9.87 -3.53 -12.55
N SER A 526 -8.96 -3.92 -11.66
CA SER A 526 -7.54 -4.00 -11.99
C SER A 526 -7.20 -5.20 -12.89
N ALA A 527 -6.13 -5.08 -13.66
CA ALA A 527 -5.62 -6.13 -14.54
C ALA A 527 -5.43 -7.48 -13.81
N GLU A 528 -4.89 -7.45 -12.60
CA GLU A 528 -4.69 -8.66 -11.79
C GLU A 528 -6.00 -9.35 -11.41
N ARG A 529 -7.02 -8.57 -10.97
CA ARG A 529 -8.34 -9.14 -10.63
C ARG A 529 -9.01 -9.77 -11.84
N ILE A 530 -8.88 -9.14 -13.02
CA ILE A 530 -9.39 -9.68 -14.28
C ILE A 530 -8.64 -10.97 -14.64
N ARG A 531 -7.31 -10.99 -14.56
CA ARG A 531 -6.47 -12.16 -14.85
C ARG A 531 -6.81 -13.34 -13.93
N LEU A 532 -6.93 -13.10 -12.61
CA LEU A 532 -7.31 -14.14 -11.65
C LEU A 532 -8.68 -14.73 -11.94
N ALA A 533 -9.67 -13.88 -12.24
CA ALA A 533 -11.02 -14.31 -12.57
C ALA A 533 -11.09 -15.08 -13.91
N LEU A 534 -10.26 -14.71 -14.89
CA LEU A 534 -10.09 -15.46 -16.14
C LEU A 534 -9.52 -16.86 -15.88
N ALA A 535 -8.46 -16.97 -15.08
CA ALA A 535 -7.83 -18.23 -14.71
C ALA A 535 -8.80 -19.17 -13.96
N GLU A 536 -9.58 -18.67 -13.01
CA GLU A 536 -10.61 -19.45 -12.31
C GLU A 536 -11.70 -19.95 -13.28
N SER A 537 -12.07 -19.16 -14.28
CA SER A 537 -13.08 -19.54 -15.26
C SER A 537 -12.60 -20.69 -16.18
N GLU A 538 -11.31 -20.70 -16.51
CA GLU A 538 -10.67 -21.74 -17.32
C GLU A 538 -10.53 -23.04 -16.54
N ASP A 539 -10.18 -22.99 -15.26
CA ASP A 539 -10.06 -24.18 -14.40
C ASP A 539 -11.42 -24.87 -14.17
N LYS A 540 -12.48 -24.09 -14.02
CA LYS A 540 -13.87 -24.61 -13.96
C LYS A 540 -14.31 -25.28 -15.29
N ARG A 541 -13.87 -24.80 -16.45
CA ARG A 541 -14.12 -25.42 -17.76
C ARG A 541 -13.29 -26.68 -17.95
N GLY A 542 -12.02 -26.70 -17.48
CA GLY A 542 -11.13 -27.85 -17.52
C GLY A 542 -11.59 -29.03 -16.67
N SER A 543 -12.22 -28.78 -15.52
CA SER A 543 -12.69 -29.81 -14.58
C SER A 543 -13.79 -30.71 -15.16
N ARG A 544 -14.65 -30.23 -16.07
CA ARG A 544 -15.66 -31.05 -16.75
C ARG A 544 -15.09 -32.02 -17.82
N ARG A 545 -13.87 -31.79 -18.30
CA ARG A 545 -13.19 -32.65 -19.27
C ARG A 545 -12.30 -33.74 -18.66
N LYS A 546 -11.95 -33.62 -17.35
CA LYS A 546 -10.92 -34.44 -16.69
C LYS A 546 -11.34 -35.87 -16.30
N LYS A 547 -12.61 -36.29 -16.44
CA LYS A 547 -13.01 -37.69 -16.12
C LYS A 547 -12.59 -38.77 -17.14
N ARG A 548 -11.97 -38.42 -18.28
CA ARG A 548 -11.47 -39.38 -19.29
C ARG A 548 -9.95 -39.40 -19.48
N GLY A 549 -9.20 -38.63 -18.75
CA GLY A 549 -7.74 -38.44 -18.94
C GLY A 549 -6.82 -39.01 -17.87
N TRP A 550 -7.34 -39.70 -16.86
CA TRP A 550 -6.54 -40.09 -15.68
C TRP A 550 -5.36 -41.00 -15.97
N LEU A 551 -5.47 -41.90 -16.94
CA LEU A 551 -4.37 -42.79 -17.37
C LEU A 551 -3.32 -42.05 -18.22
N ALA A 552 -3.73 -41.06 -19.02
CA ALA A 552 -2.79 -40.22 -19.80
C ALA A 552 -2.06 -39.22 -18.88
N ALA A 553 -2.71 -38.74 -17.83
CA ALA A 553 -2.11 -37.83 -16.84
C ALA A 553 -1.03 -38.52 -15.99
N ALA A 554 -1.22 -39.80 -15.62
CA ALA A 554 -0.20 -40.56 -14.88
C ALA A 554 1.07 -40.79 -15.70
N ALA A 555 0.93 -41.06 -17.00
CA ALA A 555 2.08 -41.21 -17.92
C ALA A 555 2.77 -39.86 -18.20
N ALA A 556 1.98 -38.76 -18.35
CA ALA A 556 2.51 -37.42 -18.51
C ALA A 556 3.19 -36.91 -17.24
N THR A 557 2.67 -37.26 -16.06
CA THR A 557 3.29 -36.91 -14.77
C THR A 557 4.61 -37.63 -14.56
N ALA A 558 4.70 -38.91 -14.92
CA ALA A 558 5.95 -39.67 -14.87
C ALA A 558 6.98 -39.12 -15.88
N ALA A 559 6.56 -38.81 -17.10
CA ALA A 559 7.42 -38.21 -18.12
C ALA A 559 7.83 -36.77 -17.72
N GLY A 560 6.92 -36.00 -17.11
CA GLY A 560 7.21 -34.67 -16.55
C GLY A 560 8.19 -34.74 -15.38
N LEU A 561 8.04 -35.70 -14.46
CA LEU A 561 8.98 -35.94 -13.37
C LEU A 561 10.38 -36.34 -13.91
N CYS A 562 10.44 -37.23 -14.88
CA CYS A 562 11.69 -37.59 -15.55
C CYS A 562 12.30 -36.40 -16.28
N ALA A 563 11.51 -35.53 -16.93
CA ALA A 563 12.00 -34.31 -17.59
C ALA A 563 12.52 -33.25 -16.62
N THR A 564 11.93 -33.14 -15.44
CA THR A 564 12.40 -32.23 -14.38
C THR A 564 13.68 -32.73 -13.69
N LEU A 565 13.90 -34.03 -13.69
CA LEU A 565 15.10 -34.68 -13.17
C LEU A 565 16.26 -34.71 -14.18
N LEU A 566 16.02 -34.38 -15.45
CA LEU A 566 17.11 -34.27 -16.43
C LEU A 566 18.08 -33.18 -15.97
N PRO A 567 19.37 -33.49 -15.87
CA PRO A 567 20.39 -32.58 -15.37
C PRO A 567 20.69 -31.41 -16.32
N TRP A 568 20.12 -31.40 -17.50
CA TRP A 568 20.38 -30.43 -18.55
C TRP A 568 19.08 -29.86 -19.13
N ARG A 569 19.08 -28.52 -19.37
CA ARG A 569 17.99 -27.79 -20.01
C ARG A 569 18.49 -27.23 -21.35
N ALA A 570 17.60 -27.13 -22.32
CA ALA A 570 17.96 -26.60 -23.63
C ALA A 570 18.46 -25.14 -23.50
N PRO A 571 19.56 -24.80 -24.21
CA PRO A 571 20.04 -23.41 -24.25
C PRO A 571 19.01 -22.50 -24.94
N ILE A 572 18.94 -21.24 -24.52
CA ILE A 572 18.15 -20.19 -25.17
C ILE A 572 19.08 -19.46 -26.12
N ALA A 573 18.64 -19.27 -27.36
CA ALA A 573 19.46 -18.58 -28.37
C ALA A 573 19.79 -17.14 -27.93
N PRO A 574 21.00 -16.66 -28.27
CA PRO A 574 21.38 -15.27 -28.02
C PRO A 574 20.54 -14.30 -28.87
N VAL A 575 20.31 -13.11 -28.34
CA VAL A 575 19.64 -12.00 -29.05
C VAL A 575 20.57 -10.80 -29.16
N ALA A 576 20.31 -9.91 -30.12
CA ALA A 576 20.99 -8.62 -30.17
C ALA A 576 20.59 -7.75 -28.97
N PRO A 577 21.49 -6.95 -28.41
CA PRO A 577 21.16 -5.95 -27.39
C PRO A 577 20.07 -5.00 -27.90
N PRO A 578 19.19 -4.50 -27.01
CA PRO A 578 18.21 -3.49 -27.39
C PRO A 578 18.91 -2.17 -27.78
N GLU A 579 18.30 -1.42 -28.70
CA GLU A 579 18.82 -0.11 -29.10
C GLU A 579 18.79 0.89 -27.92
N PRO A 580 19.76 1.83 -27.86
CA PRO A 580 19.74 2.91 -26.88
C PRO A 580 18.41 3.68 -26.93
N GLY A 581 17.79 3.92 -25.77
CA GLY A 581 16.50 4.62 -25.70
C GLY A 581 15.26 3.74 -25.95
N PHE A 582 15.41 2.43 -26.08
CA PHE A 582 14.28 1.48 -26.24
C PHE A 582 13.34 1.50 -25.03
N TYR A 583 13.85 1.67 -23.83
CA TYR A 583 13.08 1.64 -22.59
C TYR A 583 12.67 3.04 -22.10
N SER A 584 11.47 3.16 -21.56
CA SER A 584 10.98 4.41 -20.97
C SER A 584 11.75 4.78 -19.69
N ALA A 585 11.85 6.09 -19.38
CA ALA A 585 12.47 6.56 -18.15
C ALA A 585 11.80 5.98 -16.89
N ALA A 586 10.48 5.80 -16.91
CA ALA A 586 9.74 5.19 -15.80
C ALA A 586 10.12 3.72 -15.58
N THR A 587 10.29 2.95 -16.68
CA THR A 587 10.74 1.55 -16.60
C THR A 587 12.16 1.47 -16.05
N LEU A 588 13.05 2.34 -16.50
CA LEU A 588 14.44 2.38 -16.02
C LEU A 588 14.53 2.76 -14.54
N GLU A 589 13.74 3.76 -14.10
CA GLU A 589 13.69 4.15 -12.68
C GLU A 589 13.11 3.04 -11.80
N ARG A 590 12.03 2.38 -12.23
CA ARG A 590 11.53 1.19 -11.55
C ARG A 590 12.61 0.11 -11.45
N GLY A 591 13.31 -0.18 -12.54
CA GLY A 591 14.40 -1.15 -12.57
C GLY A 591 15.57 -0.78 -11.66
N ARG A 592 15.90 0.51 -11.55
CA ARG A 592 16.91 1.02 -10.62
C ARG A 592 16.52 0.74 -9.16
N LEU A 593 15.28 1.04 -8.79
CA LEU A 593 14.76 0.76 -7.45
C LEU A 593 14.72 -0.73 -7.14
N VAL A 594 14.33 -1.56 -8.12
CA VAL A 594 14.34 -3.03 -7.99
C VAL A 594 15.77 -3.55 -7.81
N ALA A 595 16.75 -3.01 -8.56
CA ALA A 595 18.15 -3.40 -8.42
C ALA A 595 18.74 -3.00 -7.07
N ALA A 596 18.37 -1.83 -6.55
CA ALA A 596 18.76 -1.38 -5.20
C ALA A 596 18.11 -2.27 -4.12
N ALA A 597 16.80 -2.55 -4.22
CA ALA A 597 16.11 -3.44 -3.28
C ALA A 597 16.64 -4.88 -3.29
N GLY A 598 17.20 -5.32 -4.42
CA GLY A 598 17.77 -6.66 -4.61
C GLY A 598 19.27 -6.76 -4.35
N ASP A 599 19.91 -5.69 -3.87
CA ASP A 599 21.35 -5.64 -3.58
C ASP A 599 22.25 -6.14 -4.73
N CYS A 600 21.82 -5.94 -5.98
CA CYS A 600 22.51 -6.50 -7.15
C CYS A 600 23.98 -6.07 -7.22
N ALA A 601 24.23 -4.77 -7.00
CA ALA A 601 25.58 -4.21 -7.08
C ALA A 601 26.49 -4.70 -5.95
N VAL A 602 25.95 -4.99 -4.78
CA VAL A 602 26.71 -5.47 -3.59
C VAL A 602 27.43 -6.78 -3.93
N CYS A 603 26.72 -7.74 -4.53
CA CYS A 603 27.31 -9.01 -4.92
C CYS A 603 28.05 -8.94 -6.27
N HIS A 604 27.57 -8.13 -7.22
CA HIS A 604 28.11 -8.09 -8.58
C HIS A 604 29.19 -7.03 -8.83
N THR A 605 29.85 -6.54 -7.75
CA THR A 605 30.97 -5.58 -7.85
C THR A 605 32.12 -6.08 -6.99
N ALA A 606 33.26 -6.38 -7.59
CA ALA A 606 34.47 -6.73 -6.85
C ALA A 606 35.03 -5.52 -6.08
N PRO A 607 35.73 -5.69 -4.95
CA PRO A 607 36.39 -4.58 -4.24
C PRO A 607 37.26 -3.74 -5.17
N GLY A 608 36.97 -2.42 -5.25
CA GLY A 608 37.65 -1.52 -6.16
C GLY A 608 37.33 -1.73 -7.66
N GLY A 609 36.40 -2.63 -7.99
CA GLY A 609 35.97 -2.95 -9.35
C GLY A 609 34.89 -2.01 -9.88
N VAL A 610 34.51 -2.25 -11.14
CA VAL A 610 33.41 -1.49 -11.77
C VAL A 610 32.08 -2.08 -11.35
N LYS A 611 31.10 -1.21 -11.07
CA LYS A 611 29.74 -1.58 -10.66
C LYS A 611 29.12 -2.61 -11.63
N ASN A 612 28.60 -3.71 -11.11
CA ASN A 612 27.95 -4.80 -11.82
C ASN A 612 28.87 -5.61 -12.77
N ALA A 613 30.19 -5.39 -12.75
CA ALA A 613 31.13 -6.13 -13.61
C ALA A 613 31.54 -7.51 -13.06
N GLY A 614 31.03 -7.92 -11.88
CA GLY A 614 31.29 -9.20 -11.26
C GLY A 614 32.66 -9.33 -10.59
N GLY A 615 33.04 -10.55 -10.24
CA GLY A 615 34.36 -10.87 -9.71
C GLY A 615 34.46 -10.91 -8.19
N LEU A 616 33.39 -10.64 -7.43
CA LEU A 616 33.38 -10.78 -5.97
C LEU A 616 33.47 -12.26 -5.59
N PRO A 617 34.44 -12.69 -4.76
CA PRO A 617 34.49 -14.02 -4.20
C PRO A 617 33.44 -14.17 -3.08
N LEU A 618 32.55 -15.13 -3.20
CA LEU A 618 31.57 -15.49 -2.21
C LEU A 618 32.01 -16.82 -1.54
N GLU A 619 32.55 -16.71 -0.34
CA GLU A 619 33.00 -17.90 0.41
C GLU A 619 31.80 -18.69 0.95
N THR A 620 31.76 -19.98 0.65
CA THR A 620 30.73 -20.91 1.13
C THR A 620 31.35 -22.10 1.84
N PRO A 621 30.61 -22.85 2.67
CA PRO A 621 31.14 -24.10 3.25
C PRO A 621 31.55 -25.16 2.23
N PHE A 622 31.24 -24.95 0.95
CA PHE A 622 31.51 -25.87 -0.17
C PHE A 622 32.65 -25.40 -1.08
N GLY A 623 33.17 -24.19 -0.84
CA GLY A 623 34.20 -23.52 -1.62
C GLY A 623 33.75 -22.12 -2.11
N THR A 624 34.59 -21.50 -2.94
CA THR A 624 34.40 -20.10 -3.40
C THR A 624 33.57 -20.04 -4.69
N VAL A 625 32.49 -19.26 -4.68
CA VAL A 625 31.69 -18.92 -5.85
C VAL A 625 31.97 -17.48 -6.23
N TYR A 626 32.36 -17.22 -7.49
CA TYR A 626 32.58 -15.87 -7.98
C TYR A 626 31.32 -15.30 -8.63
N SER A 627 30.98 -14.07 -8.30
CA SER A 627 29.86 -13.33 -8.91
C SER A 627 30.14 -13.06 -10.39
N THR A 628 29.10 -13.08 -11.20
CA THR A 628 29.20 -12.90 -12.67
C THR A 628 29.04 -11.44 -13.07
N ASN A 629 29.58 -11.08 -14.26
CA ASN A 629 29.30 -9.81 -14.90
C ASN A 629 27.83 -9.74 -15.34
N ILE A 630 27.07 -8.78 -14.83
CA ILE A 630 25.66 -8.53 -15.18
C ILE A 630 25.46 -7.23 -15.98
N THR A 631 26.55 -6.61 -16.46
CA THR A 631 26.48 -5.51 -17.43
C THR A 631 26.07 -6.02 -18.82
N PRO A 632 25.56 -5.15 -19.71
CA PRO A 632 25.13 -5.57 -21.05
C PRO A 632 26.30 -5.81 -22.02
N ASP A 633 27.47 -6.24 -21.53
CA ASP A 633 28.56 -6.69 -22.38
C ASP A 633 28.16 -8.01 -23.06
N VAL A 634 28.36 -8.08 -24.38
CA VAL A 634 27.94 -9.23 -25.21
C VAL A 634 28.82 -10.46 -25.03
N GLN A 635 30.06 -10.31 -24.56
CA GLN A 635 31.05 -11.40 -24.45
C GLN A 635 31.11 -11.97 -23.03
N THR A 636 31.18 -11.10 -22.03
CA THR A 636 31.41 -11.48 -20.63
C THR A 636 30.21 -11.26 -19.72
N GLY A 637 29.21 -10.47 -20.17
CA GLY A 637 28.01 -10.12 -19.42
C GLY A 637 26.73 -10.72 -19.97
N ILE A 638 25.62 -9.99 -19.78
CA ILE A 638 24.27 -10.43 -20.19
C ILE A 638 23.78 -9.77 -21.49
N GLY A 639 24.63 -9.02 -22.22
CA GLY A 639 24.21 -8.20 -23.37
C GLY A 639 23.57 -8.98 -24.52
N ASN A 640 23.80 -10.30 -24.60
CA ASN A 640 23.17 -11.17 -25.59
C ASN A 640 22.06 -12.08 -25.00
N TRP A 641 21.55 -11.77 -23.80
CA TRP A 641 20.47 -12.52 -23.18
C TRP A 641 19.11 -11.94 -23.57
N SER A 642 18.19 -12.80 -23.94
CA SER A 642 16.77 -12.42 -24.04
C SER A 642 16.16 -12.27 -22.64
N PHE A 643 15.04 -11.57 -22.53
CA PHE A 643 14.28 -11.50 -21.28
C PHE A 643 13.96 -12.91 -20.74
N ALA A 644 13.54 -13.84 -21.60
CA ALA A 644 13.26 -15.21 -21.19
C ALA A 644 14.49 -15.94 -20.62
N ALA A 645 15.70 -15.64 -21.12
CA ALA A 645 16.93 -16.22 -20.56
C ALA A 645 17.26 -15.60 -19.18
N PHE A 646 17.08 -14.31 -19.05
CA PHE A 646 17.25 -13.57 -17.79
C PHE A 646 16.24 -14.06 -16.74
N GLU A 647 14.96 -14.09 -17.06
CA GLU A 647 13.90 -14.56 -16.17
C GLU A 647 14.14 -16.00 -15.72
N ARG A 648 14.53 -16.90 -16.63
CA ARG A 648 14.88 -18.28 -16.29
C ARG A 648 16.04 -18.36 -15.29
N ALA A 649 17.05 -17.51 -15.44
CA ALA A 649 18.16 -17.45 -14.49
C ALA A 649 17.71 -16.97 -13.12
N MET A 650 16.90 -15.90 -13.08
CA MET A 650 16.41 -15.29 -11.85
C MET A 650 15.42 -16.16 -11.10
N ARG A 651 14.49 -16.83 -11.82
CA ARG A 651 13.41 -17.61 -11.19
C ARG A 651 13.75 -19.08 -10.98
N GLU A 652 14.49 -19.71 -11.91
CA GLU A 652 14.74 -21.15 -11.91
C GLU A 652 16.20 -21.51 -11.55
N GLY A 653 17.08 -20.53 -11.46
CA GLY A 653 18.50 -20.77 -11.27
C GLY A 653 19.14 -21.50 -12.44
N ILE A 654 18.69 -21.21 -13.69
CA ILE A 654 19.20 -21.87 -14.91
C ILE A 654 19.76 -20.83 -15.86
N HIS A 655 21.06 -20.90 -16.11
CA HIS A 655 21.79 -20.05 -17.03
C HIS A 655 21.27 -20.17 -18.48
N ARG A 656 21.54 -19.17 -19.32
CA ARG A 656 21.14 -19.14 -20.74
C ARG A 656 21.58 -20.37 -21.52
N ASP A 657 22.73 -20.96 -21.22
CA ASP A 657 23.24 -22.17 -21.86
C ASP A 657 22.64 -23.50 -21.33
N GLY A 658 21.75 -23.43 -20.36
CA GLY A 658 21.06 -24.59 -19.78
C GLY A 658 21.73 -25.17 -18.53
N ARG A 659 22.91 -24.69 -18.13
CA ARG A 659 23.55 -25.12 -16.88
C ARG A 659 22.85 -24.55 -15.66
N ARG A 660 22.85 -25.29 -14.54
CA ARG A 660 22.27 -24.81 -13.28
C ARG A 660 23.23 -23.85 -12.57
N LEU A 661 22.67 -22.81 -11.95
CA LEU A 661 23.38 -21.87 -11.10
C LEU A 661 23.50 -22.41 -9.67
N TYR A 662 24.53 -22.04 -8.96
CA TYR A 662 24.66 -22.38 -7.55
C TYR A 662 23.74 -21.51 -6.69
N PRO A 663 23.16 -22.06 -5.59
CA PRO A 663 22.23 -21.33 -4.73
C PRO A 663 22.89 -20.29 -3.80
N ALA A 664 24.17 -19.96 -4.00
CA ALA A 664 24.78 -18.73 -3.54
C ALA A 664 24.10 -17.50 -4.24
N PHE A 665 23.65 -17.67 -5.47
CA PHE A 665 22.73 -16.74 -6.12
C PHE A 665 21.31 -17.02 -5.60
N PRO A 666 20.61 -16.04 -4.97
CA PRO A 666 19.36 -16.28 -4.23
C PRO A 666 18.12 -16.40 -5.14
N TYR A 667 18.19 -17.22 -6.19
CA TYR A 667 17.06 -17.43 -7.11
C TYR A 667 15.82 -18.01 -6.41
N THR A 668 15.98 -18.63 -5.25
CA THR A 668 14.86 -19.09 -4.43
C THR A 668 14.01 -17.95 -3.90
N ALA A 669 14.62 -16.79 -3.65
CA ALA A 669 13.95 -15.56 -3.27
C ALA A 669 13.47 -14.80 -4.52
N PHE A 670 14.32 -14.65 -5.53
CA PHE A 670 13.97 -13.94 -6.76
C PHE A 670 12.85 -14.60 -7.57
N ALA A 671 12.55 -15.87 -7.36
CA ALA A 671 11.35 -16.52 -7.90
C ALA A 671 10.05 -15.80 -7.47
N LYS A 672 10.06 -15.10 -6.32
CA LYS A 672 8.92 -14.35 -5.78
C LYS A 672 8.72 -12.97 -6.44
N VAL A 673 9.71 -12.47 -7.18
CA VAL A 673 9.65 -11.15 -7.82
C VAL A 673 8.53 -11.10 -8.85
N SER A 674 7.75 -10.01 -8.90
CA SER A 674 6.67 -9.83 -9.87
C SER A 674 7.21 -9.74 -11.31
N ASP A 675 6.34 -10.04 -12.28
CA ASP A 675 6.73 -9.99 -13.70
C ASP A 675 7.10 -8.56 -14.11
N ALA A 676 6.37 -7.57 -13.59
CA ALA A 676 6.63 -6.17 -13.89
C ALA A 676 7.97 -5.68 -13.33
N ASP A 677 8.35 -6.09 -12.11
CA ASP A 677 9.65 -5.78 -11.53
C ASP A 677 10.78 -6.54 -12.22
N MET A 678 10.54 -7.78 -12.62
CA MET A 678 11.51 -8.57 -13.38
C MET A 678 11.84 -7.95 -14.76
N GLN A 679 10.80 -7.47 -15.45
CA GLN A 679 10.97 -6.76 -16.73
C GLN A 679 11.69 -5.43 -16.55
N ALA A 680 11.34 -4.66 -15.51
CA ALA A 680 11.99 -3.39 -15.22
C ALA A 680 13.47 -3.57 -14.84
N LEU A 681 13.80 -4.58 -14.03
CA LEU A 681 15.17 -4.93 -13.68
C LEU A 681 15.99 -5.29 -14.92
N TYR A 682 15.45 -6.14 -15.79
CA TYR A 682 16.12 -6.49 -17.04
C TYR A 682 16.37 -5.25 -17.91
N ALA A 683 15.37 -4.38 -18.06
CA ALA A 683 15.48 -3.15 -18.82
C ALA A 683 16.59 -2.22 -18.27
N TYR A 684 16.65 -2.07 -16.95
CA TYR A 684 17.66 -1.26 -16.27
C TYR A 684 19.08 -1.79 -16.49
N LEU A 685 19.29 -3.10 -16.33
CA LEU A 685 20.58 -3.73 -16.53
C LEU A 685 21.02 -3.67 -18.00
N MET A 686 20.09 -3.86 -18.94
CA MET A 686 20.37 -3.78 -20.38
C MET A 686 20.62 -2.36 -20.89
N ALA A 687 20.15 -1.34 -20.18
CA ALA A 687 20.40 0.08 -20.49
C ALA A 687 21.70 0.62 -19.84
N ALA A 688 22.37 -0.15 -19.00
CA ALA A 688 23.61 0.23 -18.36
C ALA A 688 24.79 0.25 -19.37
N GLU A 689 25.92 0.84 -18.97
CA GLU A 689 27.14 0.84 -19.76
C GLU A 689 27.74 -0.59 -19.83
N PRO A 690 28.05 -1.13 -21.01
CA PRO A 690 28.66 -2.44 -21.12
C PRO A 690 30.12 -2.40 -20.65
N VAL A 691 30.48 -3.31 -19.75
CA VAL A 691 31.84 -3.44 -19.22
C VAL A 691 32.36 -4.85 -19.51
N LYS A 692 33.44 -4.94 -20.27
CA LYS A 692 34.09 -6.25 -20.48
C LYS A 692 34.89 -6.63 -19.24
N SER A 693 34.47 -7.70 -18.54
CA SER A 693 35.12 -8.18 -17.33
C SER A 693 35.14 -9.72 -17.32
N GLU A 694 36.34 -10.27 -17.31
CA GLU A 694 36.53 -11.72 -17.18
C GLU A 694 36.65 -12.09 -15.70
N VAL A 695 35.65 -12.82 -15.18
CA VAL A 695 35.60 -13.22 -13.77
C VAL A 695 36.26 -14.58 -13.55
N PRO A 696 36.86 -14.81 -12.35
CA PRO A 696 37.45 -16.10 -12.03
C PRO A 696 36.40 -17.22 -12.05
N GLN A 697 36.88 -18.45 -12.29
CA GLN A 697 35.99 -19.61 -12.26
C GLN A 697 35.68 -20.04 -10.82
N THR A 698 34.42 -20.39 -10.58
CA THR A 698 33.94 -20.95 -9.30
C THR A 698 34.74 -22.19 -8.91
N GLN A 699 35.19 -22.27 -7.67
CA GLN A 699 36.06 -23.31 -7.10
C GLN A 699 35.32 -24.02 -5.96
N LEU A 700 34.68 -25.14 -6.25
CA LEU A 700 33.96 -25.94 -5.26
C LEU A 700 34.60 -27.33 -5.12
N ALA A 701 34.59 -27.89 -3.90
CA ALA A 701 35.05 -29.21 -3.63
C ALA A 701 34.13 -30.29 -4.22
N PHE A 702 34.67 -31.45 -4.61
CA PHE A 702 33.87 -32.62 -4.98
C PHE A 702 33.05 -33.09 -3.78
N PRO A 703 31.75 -33.44 -3.93
CA PRO A 703 30.96 -33.52 -5.19
C PRO A 703 30.21 -32.24 -5.54
N PHE A 704 30.36 -31.14 -4.81
CA PHE A 704 29.58 -29.89 -4.98
C PHE A 704 29.90 -29.15 -6.29
N ASN A 705 31.02 -29.42 -6.92
CA ASN A 705 31.36 -28.91 -8.25
C ASN A 705 30.52 -29.57 -9.38
N MET A 706 29.76 -30.65 -9.08
CA MET A 706 28.89 -31.33 -10.05
C MET A 706 27.54 -30.63 -10.17
N ARG A 707 27.40 -29.68 -11.12
CA ARG A 707 26.15 -28.92 -11.38
C ARG A 707 24.90 -29.78 -11.60
N PRO A 708 24.95 -31.01 -12.19
CA PRO A 708 23.78 -31.88 -12.30
C PRO A 708 23.09 -32.20 -10.96
N LEU A 709 23.84 -32.28 -9.86
CA LEU A 709 23.28 -32.54 -8.54
C LEU A 709 22.33 -31.43 -8.03
N LEU A 710 22.49 -30.21 -8.55
CA LEU A 710 21.60 -29.09 -8.25
C LEU A 710 20.15 -29.32 -8.75
N ALA A 711 19.93 -30.28 -9.67
CA ALA A 711 18.56 -30.66 -10.05
C ALA A 711 17.80 -31.27 -8.87
N GLY A 712 18.45 -32.18 -8.14
CA GLY A 712 17.87 -32.77 -6.91
C GLY A 712 17.74 -31.75 -5.78
N TRP A 713 18.71 -30.83 -5.64
CA TRP A 713 18.63 -29.76 -4.67
C TRP A 713 17.43 -28.82 -4.94
N ASN A 714 17.25 -28.40 -6.20
CA ASN A 714 16.12 -27.56 -6.60
C ASN A 714 14.78 -28.26 -6.37
N LEU A 715 14.68 -29.57 -6.66
CA LEU A 715 13.45 -30.32 -6.41
C LEU A 715 13.04 -30.32 -4.93
N LEU A 716 14.03 -30.35 -4.02
CA LEU A 716 13.78 -30.41 -2.58
C LEU A 716 13.55 -29.03 -1.94
N PHE A 717 14.23 -27.98 -2.43
CA PHE A 717 14.35 -26.72 -1.71
C PHE A 717 13.93 -25.50 -2.50
N HIS A 718 13.61 -25.64 -3.80
CA HIS A 718 13.20 -24.52 -4.65
C HIS A 718 11.76 -24.65 -5.12
N ARG A 719 11.02 -23.55 -5.06
CA ARG A 719 9.68 -23.42 -5.66
C ARG A 719 9.68 -22.20 -6.55
N ASN A 720 9.39 -22.37 -7.82
CA ASN A 720 9.23 -21.28 -8.78
C ASN A 720 7.78 -20.75 -8.69
N GLU A 721 7.49 -19.99 -7.63
CA GLU A 721 6.19 -19.39 -7.41
C GLU A 721 6.35 -17.89 -7.13
N PRO A 722 5.64 -17.01 -7.86
CA PRO A 722 5.63 -15.59 -7.57
C PRO A 722 5.02 -15.32 -6.19
N PHE A 723 5.36 -14.16 -5.62
CA PHE A 723 4.80 -13.71 -4.34
C PHE A 723 3.27 -13.63 -4.41
N LYS A 724 2.61 -14.11 -3.37
CA LYS A 724 1.16 -14.04 -3.22
C LYS A 724 0.84 -13.22 -1.96
N PRO A 725 0.17 -12.07 -2.09
CA PRO A 725 -0.20 -11.28 -0.92
C PRO A 725 -1.16 -12.06 -0.01
N ASP A 726 -0.99 -11.91 1.30
CA ASP A 726 -1.90 -12.46 2.30
C ASP A 726 -3.09 -11.50 2.47
N PRO A 727 -4.30 -11.91 2.09
CA PRO A 727 -5.48 -11.05 2.18
C PRO A 727 -5.92 -10.73 3.62
N SER A 728 -5.39 -11.45 4.62
CA SER A 728 -5.64 -11.18 6.04
C SER A 728 -4.71 -10.11 6.64
N ARG A 729 -3.73 -9.63 5.87
CA ARG A 729 -2.74 -8.66 6.30
C ARG A 729 -2.92 -7.33 5.57
N SER A 730 -2.42 -6.25 6.18
CA SER A 730 -2.47 -4.92 5.57
C SER A 730 -1.67 -4.84 4.26
N ALA A 731 -1.97 -3.87 3.41
CA ALA A 731 -1.21 -3.60 2.19
C ALA A 731 0.26 -3.27 2.51
N GLN A 732 0.53 -2.52 3.59
CA GLN A 732 1.87 -2.21 4.05
C GLN A 732 2.63 -3.48 4.47
N TRP A 733 1.98 -4.39 5.20
CA TRP A 733 2.60 -5.66 5.56
C TRP A 733 2.94 -6.50 4.34
N ASN A 734 2.00 -6.61 3.37
CA ASN A 734 2.21 -7.34 2.12
C ASN A 734 3.33 -6.73 1.26
N ARG A 735 3.41 -5.39 1.22
CA ARG A 735 4.52 -4.69 0.56
C ARG A 735 5.86 -5.01 1.23
N GLY A 736 5.93 -4.95 2.55
CA GLY A 736 7.12 -5.30 3.33
C GLY A 736 7.53 -6.77 3.15
N ALA A 737 6.56 -7.69 3.15
CA ALA A 737 6.78 -9.10 2.89
C ALA A 737 7.37 -9.34 1.48
N TYR A 738 6.79 -8.72 0.46
CA TYR A 738 7.30 -8.80 -0.91
C TYR A 738 8.75 -8.31 -1.04
N LEU A 739 9.05 -7.16 -0.44
CA LEU A 739 10.39 -6.59 -0.48
C LEU A 739 11.39 -7.45 0.32
N ALA A 740 11.04 -7.91 1.50
CA ALA A 740 11.95 -8.66 2.38
C ALA A 740 12.16 -10.12 1.93
N GLU A 741 11.11 -10.79 1.43
CA GLU A 741 11.16 -12.21 1.04
C GLU A 741 11.62 -12.43 -0.41
N GLY A 742 11.33 -11.46 -1.29
CA GLY A 742 11.65 -11.52 -2.71
C GLY A 742 12.96 -10.77 -3.02
N LEU A 743 12.86 -9.45 -3.15
CA LEU A 743 14.00 -8.63 -3.58
C LEU A 743 15.12 -8.59 -2.54
N GLY A 744 14.83 -8.18 -1.30
CA GLY A 744 15.82 -8.03 -0.24
C GLY A 744 16.32 -9.34 0.37
N HIS A 745 15.74 -10.48 0.01
CA HIS A 745 16.14 -11.84 0.43
C HIS A 745 16.71 -11.95 1.86
N CYS A 746 16.11 -11.21 2.81
CA CYS A 746 16.60 -11.08 4.20
C CYS A 746 16.82 -12.44 4.87
N SER A 747 16.00 -13.45 4.52
CA SER A 747 16.13 -14.81 5.02
C SER A 747 17.44 -15.50 4.62
N ALA A 748 18.07 -15.07 3.53
CA ALA A 748 19.33 -15.68 3.07
C ALA A 748 20.46 -15.59 4.11
N CYS A 749 20.48 -14.48 4.89
CA CYS A 749 21.41 -14.28 5.99
C CYS A 749 20.76 -14.54 7.37
N HIS A 750 19.51 -14.06 7.57
CA HIS A 750 18.83 -14.07 8.87
C HIS A 750 18.07 -15.36 9.20
N SER A 751 18.11 -16.40 8.35
CA SER A 751 17.58 -17.75 8.66
C SER A 751 18.71 -18.79 8.67
N PRO A 752 18.65 -19.79 9.56
CA PRO A 752 19.68 -20.83 9.59
C PRO A 752 19.60 -21.70 8.33
N ARG A 753 20.75 -22.23 7.91
CA ARG A 753 20.86 -23.16 6.78
C ARG A 753 20.96 -24.60 7.25
N ASN A 754 20.48 -25.52 6.43
CA ASN A 754 20.68 -26.95 6.68
C ASN A 754 22.05 -27.43 6.16
N ALA A 755 22.39 -28.69 6.36
CA ALA A 755 23.67 -29.28 5.92
C ALA A 755 23.92 -29.25 4.41
N LEU A 756 22.85 -29.03 3.60
CA LEU A 756 22.93 -28.88 2.14
C LEU A 756 22.90 -27.40 1.70
N GLY A 757 23.07 -26.45 2.64
CA GLY A 757 23.11 -25.02 2.38
C GLY A 757 21.75 -24.37 2.11
N ALA A 758 20.64 -25.10 2.20
CA ALA A 758 19.31 -24.54 1.98
C ALA A 758 18.79 -23.82 3.23
N GLU A 759 18.12 -22.69 3.04
CA GLU A 759 17.45 -21.91 4.09
C GLU A 759 16.37 -22.73 4.78
N GLN A 760 16.26 -22.59 6.09
CA GLN A 760 15.22 -23.25 6.87
C GLN A 760 14.06 -22.29 7.11
N GLY A 761 12.89 -22.63 6.56
CA GLY A 761 11.65 -21.89 6.71
C GLY A 761 10.81 -22.28 7.94
N GLY A 762 9.56 -21.86 7.97
CA GLY A 762 8.60 -22.15 9.03
C GLY A 762 9.04 -21.56 10.38
N ARG A 763 9.11 -22.38 11.42
CA ARG A 763 9.51 -21.91 12.77
C ARG A 763 10.96 -21.41 12.85
N LYS A 764 11.79 -21.66 11.85
CA LYS A 764 13.19 -21.24 11.79
C LYS A 764 13.40 -20.02 10.87
N TYR A 765 12.34 -19.53 10.26
CA TYR A 765 12.40 -18.34 9.44
C TYR A 765 12.80 -17.11 10.26
N LEU A 766 13.82 -16.38 9.83
CA LEU A 766 14.37 -15.17 10.46
C LEU A 766 14.88 -15.38 11.93
N THR A 767 15.22 -16.60 12.32
CA THR A 767 15.71 -16.89 13.68
C THR A 767 17.20 -16.71 13.86
N GLY A 768 17.88 -16.07 12.93
CA GLY A 768 19.31 -15.83 12.92
C GLY A 768 20.08 -16.82 12.04
N GLY A 769 21.26 -16.42 11.60
CA GLY A 769 22.14 -17.20 10.75
C GLY A 769 23.55 -16.64 10.72
N SER A 770 24.29 -16.90 9.66
CA SER A 770 25.64 -16.34 9.47
C SER A 770 25.89 -16.06 7.98
N ALA A 771 26.64 -15.00 7.72
CA ALA A 771 27.11 -14.62 6.39
C ALA A 771 28.54 -14.09 6.48
N GLU A 772 29.46 -14.61 5.67
CA GLU A 772 30.84 -14.12 5.53
C GLU A 772 31.60 -13.97 6.86
N GLY A 773 31.40 -14.90 7.79
CA GLY A 773 32.02 -14.85 9.12
C GLY A 773 31.35 -13.91 10.12
N TRP A 774 30.22 -13.27 9.74
CA TRP A 774 29.39 -12.44 10.61
C TRP A 774 28.16 -13.21 11.09
N GLU A 775 27.77 -12.97 12.32
CA GLU A 775 26.47 -13.41 12.83
C GLU A 775 25.36 -12.50 12.29
N ALA A 776 24.41 -13.07 11.55
CA ALA A 776 23.17 -12.39 11.21
C ALA A 776 22.18 -12.58 12.36
N ALA A 777 21.89 -11.52 13.10
CA ALA A 777 21.06 -11.57 14.31
C ALA A 777 19.63 -12.07 14.02
N PRO A 778 18.97 -12.77 14.98
CA PRO A 778 17.56 -13.10 14.88
C PRO A 778 16.69 -11.84 14.75
N LEU A 779 15.77 -11.83 13.78
CA LEU A 779 14.77 -10.77 13.56
C LEU A 779 13.41 -11.09 14.20
N THR A 780 13.38 -12.08 15.08
CA THR A 780 12.17 -12.56 15.76
C THR A 780 12.25 -12.26 17.25
N SER A 781 11.31 -12.79 18.03
CA SER A 781 11.35 -12.75 19.50
C SER A 781 12.61 -13.39 20.12
N LEU A 782 13.46 -14.03 19.32
CA LEU A 782 14.76 -14.58 19.76
C LEU A 782 15.91 -13.56 19.69
N SER A 783 15.63 -12.32 19.33
CA SER A 783 16.63 -11.23 19.28
C SER A 783 17.39 -11.11 20.61
N HIS A 784 18.71 -10.93 20.51
CA HIS A 784 19.58 -10.69 21.67
C HIS A 784 19.64 -9.21 22.08
N ALA A 785 18.87 -8.34 21.42
CA ALA A 785 18.85 -6.91 21.73
C ALA A 785 18.46 -6.68 23.20
N PRO A 786 19.22 -5.88 23.95
CA PRO A 786 18.94 -5.61 25.36
C PRO A 786 17.66 -4.82 25.58
N VAL A 787 17.23 -4.11 24.55
CA VAL A 787 15.93 -3.42 24.45
C VAL A 787 15.19 -3.97 23.23
N PRO A 788 13.89 -4.28 23.31
CA PRO A 788 13.12 -4.77 22.16
C PRO A 788 13.16 -3.82 20.97
N TRP A 789 13.31 -4.36 19.77
CA TRP A 789 13.18 -3.60 18.54
C TRP A 789 11.73 -3.08 18.36
N THR A 790 11.61 -1.82 18.04
CA THR A 790 10.34 -1.21 17.60
C THR A 790 10.34 -1.05 16.09
N GLU A 791 9.16 -0.92 15.48
CA GLU A 791 9.06 -0.59 14.05
C GLU A 791 9.82 0.71 13.71
N ALA A 792 9.72 1.74 14.56
CA ALA A 792 10.44 2.99 14.38
C ALA A 792 11.96 2.81 14.46
N ALA A 793 12.47 2.00 15.39
CA ALA A 793 13.90 1.70 15.52
C ALA A 793 14.43 0.90 14.32
N LEU A 794 13.63 -0.08 13.83
CA LEU A 794 13.94 -0.83 12.61
C LEU A 794 13.97 0.10 11.39
N PHE A 795 12.98 0.97 11.23
CA PHE A 795 12.96 1.95 10.14
C PHE A 795 14.21 2.86 10.18
N THR A 796 14.52 3.42 11.35
CA THR A 796 15.71 4.31 11.52
C THR A 796 17.01 3.56 11.19
N TYR A 797 17.12 2.30 11.62
CA TYR A 797 18.29 1.46 11.34
C TYR A 797 18.41 1.13 9.84
N LEU A 798 17.32 0.66 9.22
CA LEU A 798 17.31 0.28 7.80
C LEU A 798 17.50 1.49 6.87
N ARG A 799 17.09 2.67 7.29
CA ARG A 799 17.20 3.91 6.48
C ARG A 799 18.53 4.62 6.66
N GLY A 800 19.07 4.63 7.89
CA GLY A 800 20.21 5.46 8.27
C GLY A 800 21.40 4.67 8.80
N GLY A 801 21.31 3.34 8.91
CA GLY A 801 22.40 2.47 9.39
C GLY A 801 22.65 2.51 10.88
N TYR A 802 21.87 3.28 11.65
CA TYR A 802 22.06 3.39 13.10
C TYR A 802 20.73 3.49 13.84
N ALA A 803 20.63 2.78 14.96
CA ALA A 803 19.56 2.95 15.93
C ALA A 803 20.14 3.12 17.35
N PRO A 804 19.74 4.18 18.10
CA PRO A 804 20.37 4.56 19.37
C PRO A 804 20.45 3.43 20.42
N HIS A 805 19.45 2.55 20.46
CA HIS A 805 19.37 1.46 21.42
C HIS A 805 19.85 0.09 20.90
N HIS A 806 20.41 0.06 19.68
CA HIS A 806 20.76 -1.22 19.04
C HIS A 806 22.14 -1.23 18.39
N GLY A 807 22.69 -0.06 18.05
CA GLY A 807 23.99 0.08 17.41
C GLY A 807 23.91 0.42 15.92
N ALA A 808 25.02 0.27 15.22
CA ALA A 808 25.18 0.59 13.81
C ALA A 808 25.32 -0.66 12.94
N ALA A 809 24.95 -0.53 11.66
CA ALA A 809 25.16 -1.56 10.65
C ALA A 809 26.66 -1.71 10.35
N ALA A 810 27.14 -2.93 10.33
CA ALA A 810 28.53 -3.27 10.05
C ALA A 810 28.63 -4.52 9.17
N GLY A 811 29.81 -4.75 8.60
CA GLY A 811 30.05 -5.89 7.71
C GLY A 811 29.03 -5.96 6.57
N PRO A 812 28.55 -7.15 6.21
CA PRO A 812 27.61 -7.34 5.09
C PRO A 812 26.30 -6.56 5.19
N MET A 813 25.91 -6.10 6.39
CA MET A 813 24.68 -5.31 6.56
C MET A 813 24.85 -3.82 6.18
N ALA A 814 26.08 -3.29 6.18
CA ALA A 814 26.33 -1.88 5.85
C ALA A 814 25.95 -1.56 4.40
N PRO A 815 26.41 -2.28 3.34
CA PRO A 815 25.99 -2.03 1.98
C PRO A 815 24.49 -2.26 1.74
N VAL A 816 23.85 -3.21 2.42
CA VAL A 816 22.38 -3.40 2.36
C VAL A 816 21.65 -2.14 2.81
N VAL A 817 22.10 -1.49 3.87
CA VAL A 817 21.52 -0.23 4.34
C VAL A 817 21.75 0.90 3.33
N GLU A 818 22.90 0.97 2.69
CA GLU A 818 23.21 1.97 1.65
C GLU A 818 22.25 1.83 0.46
N GLU A 819 21.96 0.61 0.03
CA GLU A 819 21.02 0.36 -1.06
C GLU A 819 19.56 0.63 -0.62
N LEU A 820 19.16 0.23 0.60
CA LEU A 820 17.84 0.54 1.16
C LEU A 820 17.61 2.05 1.35
N ALA A 821 18.68 2.82 1.60
CA ALA A 821 18.61 4.28 1.69
C ALA A 821 18.19 4.95 0.37
N GLN A 822 18.32 4.28 -0.77
CA GLN A 822 17.89 4.76 -2.10
C GLN A 822 16.39 4.53 -2.36
N LEU A 823 15.74 3.67 -1.57
CA LEU A 823 14.33 3.34 -1.73
C LEU A 823 13.43 4.46 -1.22
N PRO A 824 12.18 4.55 -1.69
CA PRO A 824 11.16 5.39 -1.08
C PRO A 824 11.00 5.07 0.41
N GLU A 825 10.77 6.11 1.21
CA GLU A 825 10.62 5.98 2.67
C GLU A 825 9.49 5.01 3.05
N SER A 826 8.38 5.05 2.32
CA SER A 826 7.23 4.14 2.50
C SER A 826 7.62 2.66 2.36
N ASP A 827 8.58 2.34 1.48
CA ASP A 827 9.02 0.97 1.25
C ASP A 827 9.93 0.47 2.38
N VAL A 828 10.84 1.32 2.86
CA VAL A 828 11.65 0.99 4.04
C VAL A 828 10.78 0.85 5.29
N ARG A 829 9.74 1.69 5.45
CA ARG A 829 8.72 1.53 6.50
C ARG A 829 7.94 0.22 6.38
N ALA A 830 7.60 -0.17 5.16
CA ALA A 830 6.91 -1.43 4.93
C ALA A 830 7.78 -2.64 5.33
N ILE A 831 9.09 -2.62 4.99
CA ILE A 831 10.04 -3.65 5.46
C ILE A 831 10.12 -3.66 6.98
N ALA A 832 10.27 -2.49 7.63
CA ALA A 832 10.31 -2.38 9.08
C ALA A 832 9.03 -2.91 9.75
N HIS A 833 7.87 -2.59 9.20
CA HIS A 833 6.57 -3.08 9.64
C HIS A 833 6.46 -4.60 9.54
N TYR A 834 6.88 -5.18 8.40
CA TYR A 834 6.89 -6.62 8.19
C TYR A 834 7.82 -7.33 9.19
N VAL A 835 9.07 -6.87 9.34
CA VAL A 835 10.05 -7.45 10.27
C VAL A 835 9.59 -7.33 11.71
N ALA A 836 9.05 -6.17 12.13
CA ALA A 836 8.51 -5.95 13.48
C ALA A 836 7.42 -6.97 13.85
N SER A 837 6.66 -7.46 12.86
CA SER A 837 5.57 -8.41 13.08
C SER A 837 6.03 -9.79 13.59
N PHE A 838 7.31 -10.12 13.48
CA PHE A 838 7.91 -11.37 14.01
C PHE A 838 8.53 -11.19 15.39
N GLY A 839 8.72 -9.96 15.84
CA GLY A 839 9.27 -9.63 17.14
C GLY A 839 8.28 -9.78 18.28
N THR A 840 8.75 -9.58 19.49
CA THR A 840 7.87 -9.41 20.65
C THR A 840 7.27 -8.01 20.60
N PRO A 841 5.95 -7.85 20.79
CA PRO A 841 5.35 -6.53 20.87
C PRO A 841 6.12 -5.65 21.90
N PRO A 842 6.64 -4.49 21.50
CA PRO A 842 7.43 -3.68 22.40
C PRO A 842 6.56 -3.12 23.53
N PRO A 843 7.08 -3.03 24.75
CA PRO A 843 6.39 -2.33 25.83
C PRO A 843 6.32 -0.83 25.55
N ALA A 844 5.61 -0.10 26.39
CA ALA A 844 5.48 1.33 26.24
C ALA A 844 6.85 2.06 26.19
N PRO A 845 6.99 3.14 25.42
CA PRO A 845 8.26 3.86 25.24
C PRO A 845 8.93 4.29 26.55
N SER A 846 8.17 4.69 27.57
CA SER A 846 8.71 4.99 28.91
C SER A 846 9.32 3.78 29.61
N VAL A 847 8.78 2.59 29.39
CA VAL A 847 9.35 1.34 29.92
C VAL A 847 10.64 0.98 29.20
N LEU A 848 10.67 1.18 27.86
CA LEU A 848 11.87 1.00 27.05
C LEU A 848 12.98 1.98 27.49
N ALA A 849 12.66 3.25 27.66
CA ALA A 849 13.61 4.26 28.13
C ALA A 849 14.13 3.92 29.55
N ALA A 850 13.25 3.51 30.46
CA ALA A 850 13.66 3.09 31.80
C ALA A 850 14.50 1.81 31.78
N GLN A 851 14.26 0.89 30.85
CA GLN A 851 15.06 -0.32 30.63
C GLN A 851 16.45 0.05 30.10
N ALA A 852 16.53 0.92 29.10
CA ALA A 852 17.78 1.42 28.56
C ALA A 852 18.63 2.13 29.64
N ALA A 853 18.03 3.05 30.41
CA ALA A 853 18.72 3.74 31.49
C ALA A 853 19.25 2.79 32.58
N ARG A 854 18.49 1.74 32.94
CA ARG A 854 18.95 0.71 33.88
C ARG A 854 20.14 -0.10 33.36
N ILE A 855 20.17 -0.39 32.06
CA ILE A 855 21.29 -1.10 31.44
C ILE A 855 22.54 -0.23 31.43
N GLU A 856 22.42 1.04 31.09
CA GLU A 856 23.52 2.02 31.12
C GLU A 856 24.04 2.22 32.52
N GLN A 857 23.17 2.34 33.52
CA GLN A 857 23.56 2.42 34.92
C GLN A 857 24.37 1.18 35.41
N ARG A 858 23.92 -0.02 35.04
CA ARG A 858 24.65 -1.26 35.35
C ARG A 858 26.00 -1.30 34.68
N SER A 859 26.11 -0.88 33.45
CA SER A 859 27.36 -0.74 32.71
C SER A 859 28.32 0.24 33.41
N ALA A 860 27.82 1.37 33.88
CA ALA A 860 28.59 2.35 34.61
C ALA A 860 29.11 1.77 35.98
N GLN A 861 28.27 1.01 36.70
CA GLN A 861 28.66 0.34 37.92
C GLN A 861 29.73 -0.77 37.67
N ALA A 862 29.56 -1.56 36.61
CA ALA A 862 30.56 -2.59 36.25
C ALA A 862 31.92 -1.96 35.94
N ALA A 863 31.98 -0.79 35.34
CA ALA A 863 33.22 -0.08 35.05
C ALA A 863 34.06 0.24 36.30
N LEU A 864 33.40 0.43 37.47
CA LEU A 864 34.11 0.76 38.72
C LEU A 864 34.93 -0.41 39.30
N THR A 865 34.59 -1.62 38.90
CA THR A 865 35.24 -2.86 39.47
C THR A 865 36.16 -3.56 38.48
N LEU A 866 36.07 -3.21 37.20
CA LEU A 866 36.88 -3.81 36.14
C LEU A 866 38.18 -3.04 35.99
N ASN A 867 39.29 -3.80 36.10
CA ASN A 867 40.63 -3.28 35.86
C ASN A 867 41.45 -4.34 35.11
N GLY A 868 42.41 -3.91 34.32
CA GLY A 868 43.25 -4.85 33.59
C GLY A 868 43.70 -4.35 32.20
N PRO A 869 44.32 -5.24 31.41
CA PRO A 869 44.81 -4.85 30.07
C PRO A 869 43.72 -4.36 29.13
N GLY A 870 42.56 -5.04 29.11
CA GLY A 870 41.41 -4.64 28.26
C GLY A 870 40.85 -3.26 28.62
N GLU A 871 40.78 -2.91 29.92
CA GLU A 871 40.39 -1.58 30.38
C GLU A 871 41.37 -0.52 29.88
N ARG A 872 42.69 -0.74 30.02
CA ARG A 872 43.71 0.21 29.53
C ARG A 872 43.62 0.44 28.02
N LEU A 873 43.42 -0.64 27.26
CA LEU A 873 43.20 -0.54 25.80
C LEU A 873 41.94 0.27 25.48
N TYR A 874 40.86 0.01 26.19
CA TYR A 874 39.63 0.76 26.01
C TYR A 874 39.82 2.26 26.32
N GLN A 875 40.43 2.62 27.42
CA GLN A 875 40.66 4.02 27.83
C GLN A 875 41.58 4.75 26.84
N SER A 876 42.58 4.09 26.28
CA SER A 876 43.52 4.71 25.39
C SER A 876 43.05 4.86 23.95
N ALA A 877 42.17 3.95 23.44
CA ALA A 877 41.81 3.89 22.02
C ALA A 877 40.31 4.11 21.76
N CYS A 878 39.41 3.79 22.70
CA CYS A 878 37.98 3.71 22.48
C CYS A 878 37.17 4.75 23.24
N ALA A 879 37.59 5.12 24.47
CA ALA A 879 36.84 5.97 25.38
C ALA A 879 36.57 7.38 24.80
N VAL A 880 37.50 7.90 24.01
CA VAL A 880 37.35 9.22 23.37
C VAL A 880 36.06 9.35 22.53
N CYS A 881 35.62 8.24 21.90
CA CYS A 881 34.41 8.20 21.08
C CYS A 881 33.22 7.52 21.80
N HIS A 882 33.48 6.59 22.71
CA HIS A 882 32.45 5.74 23.30
C HIS A 882 32.13 6.05 24.80
N GLN A 883 32.78 7.00 25.42
CA GLN A 883 32.46 7.41 26.79
C GLN A 883 31.60 8.71 26.79
N SER A 884 30.42 8.64 27.42
CA SER A 884 29.41 9.69 27.33
C SER A 884 29.74 10.98 28.09
N ASP A 885 30.54 10.92 29.17
CA ASP A 885 30.72 11.99 30.13
C ASP A 885 32.02 12.81 29.97
N GLN A 886 32.99 12.36 29.18
CA GLN A 886 34.30 13.01 29.02
C GLN A 886 34.77 13.25 27.59
N GLY A 887 33.95 13.05 26.58
CA GLY A 887 34.37 13.20 25.20
C GLY A 887 34.27 14.63 24.68
N ILE A 888 35.15 14.96 23.71
CA ILE A 888 35.16 16.23 23.01
C ILE A 888 33.84 16.37 22.23
N ALA A 889 33.11 17.46 22.47
CA ALA A 889 31.80 17.76 21.82
C ALA A 889 31.86 17.81 20.26
N GLN A 890 33.05 17.73 19.69
CA GLN A 890 33.30 17.83 18.24
C GLN A 890 33.03 16.53 17.46
N PHE A 891 32.77 15.40 18.09
CA PHE A 891 32.58 14.11 17.41
C PHE A 891 31.12 13.64 17.21
N GLY A 892 30.14 14.54 17.31
CA GLY A 892 28.74 14.20 17.05
C GLY A 892 28.10 13.26 18.08
N VAL A 893 27.13 12.45 17.63
CA VAL A 893 26.40 11.47 18.45
C VAL A 893 27.33 10.33 18.87
N LYS A 894 27.35 10.01 20.18
CA LYS A 894 28.11 8.88 20.73
C LYS A 894 27.22 7.65 20.88
N PRO A 895 27.51 6.54 20.17
CA PRO A 895 26.71 5.32 20.32
C PRO A 895 26.92 4.68 21.68
N SER A 896 25.83 4.38 22.39
CA SER A 896 25.89 3.63 23.65
C SER A 896 26.32 2.18 23.40
N LEU A 897 27.45 1.78 23.90
CA LEU A 897 27.91 0.37 23.81
C LEU A 897 27.08 -0.56 24.69
N ALA A 898 26.53 -0.06 25.80
CA ALA A 898 25.69 -0.86 26.69
C ALA A 898 24.39 -1.34 26.05
N LEU A 899 23.90 -0.61 25.04
CA LEU A 899 22.69 -0.92 24.30
C LEU A 899 22.98 -1.62 22.96
N ASN A 900 24.23 -1.83 22.59
CA ASN A 900 24.61 -2.47 21.34
C ASN A 900 24.24 -3.95 21.33
N THR A 901 23.41 -4.38 20.37
CA THR A 901 22.91 -5.75 20.25
C THR A 901 24.03 -6.79 20.17
N ASN A 902 25.14 -6.50 19.47
CA ASN A 902 26.26 -7.43 19.31
C ASN A 902 26.98 -7.74 20.62
N LEU A 903 27.00 -6.78 21.54
CA LEU A 903 27.61 -7.01 22.87
C LEU A 903 26.75 -7.92 23.76
N HIS A 904 25.48 -8.13 23.42
CA HIS A 904 24.56 -9.05 24.09
C HIS A 904 24.41 -10.40 23.36
N SER A 905 25.06 -10.58 22.21
CA SER A 905 25.05 -11.85 21.48
C SER A 905 25.80 -12.95 22.25
N LYS A 906 25.43 -14.21 21.96
CA LYS A 906 26.14 -15.39 22.44
C LYS A 906 27.52 -15.57 21.80
N LEU A 907 27.69 -15.05 20.59
CA LEU A 907 28.92 -15.14 19.80
C LEU A 907 29.67 -13.81 19.83
N PRO A 908 31.01 -13.83 19.93
CA PRO A 908 31.87 -12.65 19.92
C PRO A 908 32.16 -12.13 18.51
N ASP A 909 31.82 -12.92 17.49
CA ASP A 909 32.29 -12.77 16.10
C ASP A 909 32.08 -11.35 15.56
N ASN A 910 30.87 -10.77 15.69
CA ASN A 910 30.59 -9.43 15.18
C ASN A 910 31.41 -8.34 15.90
N VAL A 911 31.60 -8.46 17.22
CA VAL A 911 32.39 -7.48 17.97
C VAL A 911 33.87 -7.57 17.56
N ILE A 912 34.41 -8.78 17.40
CA ILE A 912 35.79 -8.99 16.94
C ILE A 912 35.96 -8.47 15.49
N GLN A 913 35.02 -8.78 14.58
CA GLN A 913 35.08 -8.28 13.20
C GLN A 913 35.05 -6.76 13.13
N VAL A 914 34.19 -6.10 13.91
CA VAL A 914 34.16 -4.63 14.02
C VAL A 914 35.49 -4.07 14.52
N LEU A 915 36.14 -4.72 15.51
CA LEU A 915 37.45 -4.29 15.99
C LEU A 915 38.55 -4.49 14.94
N LEU A 916 38.49 -5.57 14.17
CA LEU A 916 39.49 -5.88 13.15
C LEU A 916 39.35 -4.98 11.93
N GLN A 917 38.13 -4.82 11.41
CA GLN A 917 37.87 -4.20 10.12
C GLN A 917 37.45 -2.72 10.20
N GLY A 918 37.01 -2.26 11.41
CA GLY A 918 36.39 -0.94 11.56
C GLY A 918 34.98 -0.90 10.97
N MET A 919 34.43 0.29 10.85
CA MET A 919 33.13 0.55 10.20
C MET A 919 33.20 1.87 9.43
N PRO A 920 32.66 1.94 8.21
CA PRO A 920 32.43 3.20 7.52
C PRO A 920 31.41 4.07 8.28
N ALA A 921 31.39 5.37 8.03
CA ALA A 921 30.35 6.23 8.56
C ALA A 921 29.00 5.79 7.97
N PRO A 922 27.97 5.53 8.80
CA PRO A 922 26.67 5.14 8.29
C PRO A 922 26.03 6.25 7.42
N PRO A 923 25.29 5.92 6.34
CA PRO A 923 24.65 6.89 5.51
C PRO A 923 23.60 7.69 6.30
N ASN A 924 23.42 8.96 5.99
CA ASN A 924 22.42 9.84 6.62
C ASN A 924 22.49 9.92 8.16
N SER A 925 23.68 9.76 8.74
CA SER A 925 23.93 9.74 10.17
C SER A 925 25.04 10.74 10.54
N GLU A 926 24.93 11.31 11.75
CA GLU A 926 25.98 12.14 12.31
C GLU A 926 27.14 11.32 12.93
N LEU A 927 27.09 10.01 12.83
CA LEU A 927 28.14 9.13 13.32
C LEU A 927 29.35 9.16 12.39
N GLY A 928 30.54 9.28 12.98
CA GLY A 928 31.80 9.12 12.26
C GLY A 928 32.13 7.65 11.97
N ALA A 929 33.17 7.44 11.16
CA ALA A 929 33.73 6.11 10.90
C ALA A 929 34.47 5.60 12.17
N MET A 930 34.37 4.28 12.40
CA MET A 930 35.20 3.62 13.41
C MET A 930 36.46 3.04 12.73
N PRO A 931 37.68 3.35 13.22
CA PRO A 931 38.92 2.83 12.62
C PRO A 931 39.07 1.32 12.80
N ALA A 932 39.76 0.69 11.87
CA ALA A 932 40.22 -0.71 11.99
C ALA A 932 41.45 -0.83 12.90
N TYR A 933 41.52 -1.91 13.67
CA TYR A 933 42.60 -2.20 14.57
C TYR A 933 43.40 -3.47 14.22
N ALA A 934 43.13 -4.08 13.06
CA ALA A 934 43.78 -5.31 12.64
C ALA A 934 45.32 -5.18 12.61
N ASP A 935 45.83 -4.03 12.16
CA ASP A 935 47.28 -3.78 12.01
C ASP A 935 47.93 -3.19 13.26
N THR A 936 47.15 -2.79 14.27
CA THR A 936 47.63 -2.08 15.44
C THR A 936 47.57 -2.87 16.74
N LEU A 937 46.64 -3.85 16.80
CA LEU A 937 46.46 -4.72 17.97
C LEU A 937 46.64 -6.18 17.58
N ASP A 938 47.41 -6.92 18.40
CA ASP A 938 47.57 -8.36 18.23
C ASP A 938 46.31 -9.14 18.70
N ASP A 939 46.29 -10.47 18.44
CA ASP A 939 45.12 -11.31 18.75
C ASP A 939 44.80 -11.32 20.25
N ARG A 940 45.80 -11.34 21.10
CA ARG A 940 45.64 -11.30 22.55
C ARG A 940 45.08 -9.96 23.02
N GLN A 941 45.52 -8.86 22.44
CA GLN A 941 45.03 -7.51 22.76
C GLN A 941 43.59 -7.34 22.34
N ILE A 942 43.19 -7.79 21.12
CA ILE A 942 41.80 -7.80 20.66
C ILE A 942 40.95 -8.70 21.60
N ALA A 943 41.41 -9.89 21.97
CA ALA A 943 40.69 -10.77 22.88
C ALA A 943 40.49 -10.15 24.29
N GLN A 944 41.50 -9.49 24.84
CA GLN A 944 41.42 -8.78 26.12
C GLN A 944 40.43 -7.59 26.03
N LEU A 945 40.45 -6.86 24.93
CA LEU A 945 39.52 -5.76 24.69
C LEU A 945 38.09 -6.27 24.56
N ALA A 946 37.84 -7.31 23.77
CA ALA A 946 36.53 -7.93 23.62
C ALA A 946 35.98 -8.46 24.96
N GLN A 947 36.83 -9.11 25.76
CA GLN A 947 36.47 -9.57 27.09
C GLN A 947 36.05 -8.41 28.00
N TYR A 948 36.80 -7.30 28.00
CA TYR A 948 36.49 -6.11 28.79
C TYR A 948 35.17 -5.47 28.31
N LEU A 949 34.96 -5.31 26.99
CA LEU A 949 33.73 -4.74 26.43
C LEU A 949 32.52 -5.56 26.88
N ARG A 950 32.58 -6.88 26.79
CA ARG A 950 31.53 -7.79 27.26
C ARG A 950 31.24 -7.62 28.76
N ALA A 951 32.26 -7.67 29.59
CA ALA A 951 32.14 -7.56 31.07
C ALA A 951 31.61 -6.21 31.50
N ARG A 952 32.02 -5.13 30.85
CA ARG A 952 31.57 -3.76 31.14
C ARG A 952 30.16 -3.44 30.63
N PHE A 953 29.89 -3.73 29.35
CA PHE A 953 28.70 -3.24 28.68
C PHE A 953 27.54 -4.23 28.66
N ALA A 954 27.82 -5.51 28.91
CA ALA A 954 26.80 -6.54 29.05
C ALA A 954 27.07 -7.43 30.29
N PRO A 955 27.14 -6.85 31.51
CA PRO A 955 27.60 -7.57 32.71
C PRO A 955 26.72 -8.75 33.12
N ASP A 956 25.45 -8.74 32.71
CA ASP A 956 24.48 -9.82 32.97
C ASP A 956 24.63 -11.02 32.02
N GLN A 957 25.47 -10.89 31.00
CA GLN A 957 25.66 -11.95 30.01
C GLN A 957 26.88 -12.79 30.32
N PRO A 958 26.86 -14.09 30.05
CA PRO A 958 28.05 -14.98 30.24
C PRO A 958 29.27 -14.45 29.49
N ALA A 959 30.45 -14.61 30.07
CA ALA A 959 31.69 -14.30 29.38
C ALA A 959 31.88 -15.20 28.15
N TRP A 960 32.40 -14.62 27.06
CA TRP A 960 32.75 -15.39 25.86
C TRP A 960 33.97 -16.27 26.15
N GLN A 961 33.99 -17.44 25.55
CA GLN A 961 35.08 -18.39 25.68
C GLN A 961 35.99 -18.40 24.47
N ASP A 962 37.19 -18.84 24.56
CA ASP A 962 38.16 -19.09 23.47
C ASP A 962 38.41 -17.89 22.55
N LEU A 963 38.45 -16.69 23.12
CA LEU A 963 38.53 -15.45 22.36
C LEU A 963 39.77 -15.33 21.47
N GLU A 964 41.00 -15.73 21.99
CA GLU A 964 42.25 -15.62 21.21
C GLU A 964 42.19 -16.46 19.93
N ASN A 965 41.70 -17.70 20.00
CA ASN A 965 41.54 -18.56 18.83
C ASN A 965 40.47 -18.04 17.90
N THR A 966 39.42 -17.44 18.45
CA THR A 966 38.37 -16.81 17.63
C THR A 966 38.91 -15.61 16.88
N VAL A 967 39.73 -14.75 17.52
CA VAL A 967 40.36 -13.60 16.87
C VAL A 967 41.31 -14.08 15.76
N ALA A 968 42.16 -15.07 16.02
CA ALA A 968 43.10 -15.62 15.04
C ALA A 968 42.35 -16.18 13.81
N ARG A 969 41.25 -16.91 14.03
CA ARG A 969 40.40 -17.43 12.96
C ARG A 969 39.78 -16.30 12.10
N LEU A 970 39.20 -15.28 12.75
CA LEU A 970 38.52 -14.18 12.06
C LEU A 970 39.53 -13.27 11.33
N ARG A 971 40.73 -13.03 11.88
CA ARG A 971 41.79 -12.29 11.23
C ARG A 971 42.33 -12.99 9.97
N ALA A 972 42.29 -14.33 9.93
CA ALA A 972 42.69 -15.12 8.77
C ALA A 972 41.61 -15.14 7.68
N THR A 973 40.39 -14.69 7.97
CA THR A 973 39.30 -14.57 7.00
C THR A 973 39.49 -13.28 6.21
N PRO A 974 39.51 -13.32 4.86
CA PRO A 974 39.67 -12.10 4.08
C PRO A 974 38.56 -11.08 4.40
N ALA A 975 38.93 -9.81 4.53
CA ALA A 975 37.94 -8.72 4.58
C ALA A 975 37.28 -8.57 3.18
N HIS A 976 36.00 -8.50 3.14
CA HIS A 976 35.22 -8.31 1.92
C HIS A 976 34.86 -6.85 1.68
#